data_706ccb00e33a4f4b1a82669d97948acd
#
_entry.id   706ccb00e33a4f4b1a82669d97948acd
#
_cell.length_a   1.000
_cell.length_b   1.000
_cell.length_c   1.000
_cell.angle_alpha   90.00
_cell.angle_beta   90.00
_cell.angle_gamma   90.00
#
_symmetry.space_group_name_H-M   'P 1'
#
loop_
_entity.id
_entity.type
_entity.pdbx_description
1 polymer ?
#
loop_
_entity_poly.entity_id
_entity_poly.type
_entity_poly.pdbx_seq_one_letter_code
_entity_poly.pdbx_strand_id
1 'polypeptide(L)'
;MRLIVLSAVLIAAGAAQAQAKPPPTIVVGSLTLTHCINEYDGYCGSITQPLDRAGRIKGSVTVGFEFYPHTNTTQQPLGVILAQEGGPGYSTTGSRDGYVRLFTPLRDRRDILLIDKRGTGRSSPIDCPALQKAYNPDELVVAACGQQLGASAWFYRSADAANDVAAVMAALQLGPADYYGDSYGTWFGQVLAVLHPELLRSVVLDSAYPVLGDHSNSEVNGGQRDLNEVCRRSAPCAALGGSAKARFATLLDAVRAAPVTGTAPGSNGEPRQVTADPQGLFLIIANAGNAPTAWRDLDAAGRALMENQDGLPLLRLVAEARDSYSGGGSATEFSVGLADAVQCAEYGTNFNLHASLSARLEQYKASLAKLRANHPNAYAPFTIDDAVHAQMNAEEYDTCLPWPKPASGVKPDQPIPANSVFPALPVLVLSGELDTVTSPPEGRATAALLPNATFIETTNLIHESAIGDAGVFVPPNGEDLAHCIGPIVRRFVASGGSTGDVSCVKHIRPIRTVPVFATSYAGVAPAQATQGNQVDETGLQLASAVAETVGDALARYYVSNSGHGGGLRGGTFDIVTTKVGYDLQLKQLQWTGDLTVSGVLRWNQFTGKISAHVTFTAAGHLGDVDIAWNDLQTEAVATLTGTVDGAALDAQRIAP
;
A
#
# COMPACT_ATOMS: atom_id res chain seq x y z
N MET A 1 -13.41 -57.81 50.58
CA MET A 1 -13.53 -58.05 49.16
C MET A 1 -13.83 -56.69 48.49
N ARG A 2 -12.81 -56.00 47.99
CA ARG A 2 -12.97 -54.70 47.29
C ARG A 2 -12.81 -54.99 45.79
N LEU A 3 -13.85 -54.73 45.01
CA LEU A 3 -13.80 -54.77 43.56
C LEU A 3 -13.07 -53.55 43.06
N ILE A 4 -12.02 -53.76 42.24
CA ILE A 4 -11.33 -52.76 41.46
C ILE A 4 -11.97 -52.76 40.07
N VAL A 5 -12.64 -51.66 39.71
CA VAL A 5 -13.15 -51.43 38.35
C VAL A 5 -12.03 -50.75 37.56
N LEU A 6 -11.45 -51.47 36.59
CA LEU A 6 -10.54 -50.89 35.60
C LEU A 6 -11.37 -50.21 34.50
N SER A 7 -11.29 -48.86 34.44
CA SER A 7 -11.81 -48.10 33.30
C SER A 7 -10.74 -48.08 32.20
N ALA A 8 -11.02 -48.73 31.09
CA ALA A 8 -10.20 -48.62 29.89
C ALA A 8 -10.48 -47.28 29.18
N VAL A 9 -9.49 -46.40 29.17
CA VAL A 9 -9.52 -45.18 28.37
C VAL A 9 -9.13 -45.56 26.95
N LEU A 10 -10.10 -45.51 26.01
CA LEU A 10 -9.84 -45.59 24.59
C LEU A 10 -9.25 -44.25 24.13
N ILE A 11 -7.95 -44.22 23.85
CA ILE A 11 -7.29 -43.14 23.16
C ILE A 11 -7.63 -43.30 21.67
N ALA A 12 -8.57 -42.51 21.17
CA ALA A 12 -8.79 -42.38 19.73
C ALA A 12 -7.59 -41.60 19.14
N ALA A 13 -6.66 -42.31 18.53
CA ALA A 13 -5.64 -41.72 17.71
C ALA A 13 -6.32 -41.13 16.47
N GLY A 14 -6.54 -39.81 16.47
CA GLY A 14 -6.91 -39.07 15.28
C GLY A 14 -5.77 -39.16 14.26
N ALA A 15 -5.97 -39.97 13.23
CA ALA A 15 -5.07 -40.00 12.08
C ALA A 15 -5.14 -38.63 11.42
N ALA A 16 -4.07 -37.85 11.56
CA ALA A 16 -3.85 -36.70 10.71
C ALA A 16 -3.80 -37.21 9.27
N GLN A 17 -4.85 -36.96 8.50
CA GLN A 17 -4.84 -37.24 7.07
C GLN A 17 -3.70 -36.39 6.48
N ALA A 18 -2.64 -37.04 6.02
CA ALA A 18 -1.61 -36.42 5.21
C ALA A 18 -2.32 -35.82 3.99
N GLN A 19 -2.31 -34.49 3.87
CA GLN A 19 -2.83 -33.79 2.70
C GLN A 19 -2.11 -34.38 1.47
N ALA A 20 -2.87 -34.91 0.54
CA ALA A 20 -2.32 -35.46 -0.69
C ALA A 20 -1.61 -34.30 -1.43
N LYS A 21 -0.39 -34.57 -1.88
CA LYS A 21 0.37 -33.57 -2.65
C LYS A 21 -0.46 -33.18 -3.88
N PRO A 22 -0.59 -31.87 -4.18
CA PRO A 22 -1.36 -31.42 -5.34
C PRO A 22 -0.82 -32.03 -6.62
N PRO A 23 -1.67 -32.35 -7.61
CA PRO A 23 -1.24 -32.94 -8.87
C PRO A 23 -0.32 -31.95 -9.62
N PRO A 24 0.67 -32.45 -10.38
CA PRO A 24 1.60 -31.58 -11.10
C PRO A 24 0.93 -30.75 -12.20
N THR A 25 -0.23 -31.20 -12.70
CA THR A 25 -1.02 -30.49 -13.71
C THR A 25 -2.51 -30.72 -13.48
N ILE A 26 -3.32 -29.74 -13.90
CA ILE A 26 -4.78 -29.85 -13.99
C ILE A 26 -5.25 -29.37 -15.36
N VAL A 27 -6.42 -29.83 -15.78
CA VAL A 27 -7.09 -29.30 -16.98
C VAL A 27 -8.24 -28.40 -16.54
N VAL A 28 -8.23 -27.14 -17.01
CA VAL A 28 -9.29 -26.17 -16.78
C VAL A 28 -9.71 -25.61 -18.14
N GLY A 29 -10.96 -25.79 -18.51
CA GLY A 29 -11.44 -25.46 -19.85
C GLY A 29 -10.64 -26.17 -20.95
N SER A 30 -10.02 -25.39 -21.82
CA SER A 30 -9.19 -25.90 -22.92
C SER A 30 -7.68 -25.94 -22.59
N LEU A 31 -7.28 -25.57 -21.38
CA LEU A 31 -5.87 -25.41 -21.00
C LEU A 31 -5.42 -26.49 -20.01
N THR A 32 -4.18 -26.93 -20.17
CA THR A 32 -3.46 -27.70 -19.16
C THR A 32 -2.59 -26.73 -18.36
N LEU A 33 -2.87 -26.61 -17.07
CA LEU A 33 -2.14 -25.73 -16.16
C LEU A 33 -1.14 -26.56 -15.35
N THR A 34 0.03 -25.98 -15.08
CA THR A 34 1.08 -26.61 -14.29
C THR A 34 1.08 -26.06 -12.87
N HIS A 35 1.28 -26.91 -11.87
CA HIS A 35 1.38 -26.48 -10.47
C HIS A 35 2.46 -25.41 -10.32
N CYS A 36 2.09 -24.23 -9.78
CA CYS A 36 3.03 -23.15 -9.50
C CYS A 36 3.92 -23.53 -8.32
N ILE A 37 5.16 -23.09 -8.33
CA ILE A 37 6.05 -23.19 -7.18
C ILE A 37 5.75 -21.98 -6.27
N ASN A 38 4.68 -22.08 -5.47
CA ASN A 38 4.31 -21.13 -4.44
C ASN A 38 3.60 -21.84 -3.28
N GLU A 39 3.35 -21.11 -2.19
CA GLU A 39 2.81 -21.62 -0.93
C GLU A 39 1.30 -21.86 -0.92
N TYR A 40 0.57 -21.53 -2.01
CA TYR A 40 -0.90 -21.55 -2.03
C TYR A 40 -1.52 -22.64 -2.90
N ASP A 41 -0.75 -23.58 -3.39
CA ASP A 41 -1.21 -24.67 -4.27
C ASP A 41 -1.96 -24.16 -5.52
N GLY A 42 -1.44 -23.10 -6.14
CA GLY A 42 -1.96 -22.54 -7.38
C GLY A 42 -1.42 -23.23 -8.63
N TYR A 43 -2.08 -23.00 -9.75
CA TYR A 43 -1.71 -23.52 -11.07
C TYR A 43 -1.43 -22.37 -12.03
N CYS A 44 -0.27 -22.42 -12.67
CA CYS A 44 0.21 -21.42 -13.60
C CYS A 44 -0.18 -21.78 -15.04
N GLY A 45 -0.62 -20.77 -15.78
CA GLY A 45 -0.92 -20.89 -17.20
C GLY A 45 -0.57 -19.63 -17.97
N SER A 46 -0.63 -19.73 -19.28
CA SER A 46 -0.50 -18.57 -20.16
C SER A 46 -1.20 -18.81 -21.51
N ILE A 47 -1.58 -17.71 -22.16
CA ILE A 47 -2.04 -17.71 -23.54
C ILE A 47 -1.27 -16.67 -24.34
N THR A 48 -1.22 -16.81 -25.65
CA THR A 48 -0.63 -15.79 -26.56
C THR A 48 -1.74 -14.95 -27.16
N GLN A 49 -1.58 -13.63 -27.10
CA GLN A 49 -2.51 -12.66 -27.69
C GLN A 49 -1.79 -11.74 -28.67
N PRO A 50 -2.46 -11.24 -29.73
CA PRO A 50 -1.85 -10.24 -30.60
C PRO A 50 -1.59 -8.95 -29.81
N LEU A 51 -0.45 -8.30 -30.08
CA LEU A 51 -0.15 -6.99 -29.50
C LEU A 51 -1.21 -5.96 -29.95
N ASP A 52 -1.47 -5.87 -31.25
CA ASP A 52 -2.56 -5.07 -31.83
C ASP A 52 -3.62 -5.98 -32.46
N ARG A 53 -4.80 -6.06 -31.87
CA ARG A 53 -5.92 -6.87 -32.40
C ARG A 53 -6.45 -6.40 -33.74
N ALA A 54 -6.21 -5.13 -34.12
CA ALA A 54 -6.53 -4.61 -35.45
C ALA A 54 -5.49 -4.93 -36.51
N GLY A 55 -4.33 -5.51 -36.12
CA GLY A 55 -3.28 -5.92 -37.05
C GLY A 55 -2.48 -4.78 -37.67
N ARG A 56 -2.56 -3.56 -37.15
CA ARG A 56 -1.83 -2.39 -37.66
C ARG A 56 -0.33 -2.53 -37.43
N ILE A 57 0.05 -3.12 -36.29
CA ILE A 57 1.44 -3.52 -36.04
C ILE A 57 1.50 -5.02 -35.74
N LYS A 58 2.62 -5.63 -36.13
CA LYS A 58 2.88 -7.05 -35.90
C LYS A 58 3.42 -7.24 -34.49
N GLY A 59 3.17 -8.40 -33.91
CA GLY A 59 3.68 -8.82 -32.62
C GLY A 59 2.62 -9.52 -31.78
N SER A 60 3.08 -10.15 -30.73
CA SER A 60 2.23 -10.83 -29.74
C SER A 60 2.76 -10.59 -28.36
N VAL A 61 1.88 -10.73 -27.37
CA VAL A 61 2.20 -10.74 -25.94
C VAL A 61 1.80 -12.08 -25.34
N THR A 62 2.57 -12.57 -24.42
CA THR A 62 2.15 -13.63 -23.51
C THR A 62 1.27 -12.99 -22.45
N VAL A 63 0.16 -13.63 -22.11
CA VAL A 63 -0.68 -13.26 -20.97
C VAL A 63 -0.62 -14.40 -19.97
N GLY A 64 0.11 -14.19 -18.89
CA GLY A 64 0.32 -15.16 -17.82
C GLY A 64 -0.70 -14.97 -16.69
N PHE A 65 -1.03 -16.07 -16.03
CA PHE A 65 -1.99 -16.07 -14.93
C PHE A 65 -1.72 -17.20 -13.95
N GLU A 66 -2.32 -17.07 -12.77
CA GLU A 66 -2.38 -18.12 -11.74
C GLU A 66 -3.85 -18.43 -11.43
N PHE A 67 -4.17 -19.71 -11.36
CA PHE A 67 -5.49 -20.21 -11.03
C PHE A 67 -5.42 -21.03 -9.73
N TYR A 68 -6.26 -20.70 -8.77
CA TYR A 68 -6.36 -21.34 -7.47
C TYR A 68 -7.73 -22.01 -7.36
N PRO A 69 -7.81 -23.33 -7.55
CA PRO A 69 -9.09 -24.03 -7.48
C PRO A 69 -9.68 -23.97 -6.07
N HIS A 70 -11.01 -24.04 -5.99
CA HIS A 70 -11.72 -24.22 -4.74
C HIS A 70 -11.29 -25.51 -4.03
N THR A 71 -11.37 -25.51 -2.70
CA THR A 71 -10.82 -26.62 -1.89
C THR A 71 -11.81 -27.78 -1.69
N ASN A 72 -13.12 -27.52 -1.76
CA ASN A 72 -14.16 -28.56 -1.63
C ASN A 72 -14.46 -29.19 -2.99
N THR A 73 -13.70 -30.19 -3.36
CA THR A 73 -13.84 -30.91 -4.63
C THR A 73 -15.10 -31.77 -4.74
N THR A 74 -15.89 -31.93 -3.65
CA THR A 74 -17.14 -32.73 -3.65
C THR A 74 -18.35 -31.92 -4.15
N GLN A 75 -18.21 -30.60 -4.29
CA GLN A 75 -19.27 -29.69 -4.70
C GLN A 75 -18.79 -28.84 -5.88
N GLN A 76 -19.75 -28.43 -6.74
CA GLN A 76 -19.42 -27.50 -7.83
C GLN A 76 -19.04 -26.12 -7.28
N PRO A 77 -18.09 -25.42 -7.91
CA PRO A 77 -17.75 -24.04 -7.52
C PRO A 77 -18.95 -23.11 -7.65
N LEU A 78 -18.98 -22.08 -6.80
CA LEU A 78 -19.97 -21.00 -6.85
C LEU A 78 -19.56 -19.86 -7.82
N GLY A 79 -18.46 -20.03 -8.53
CA GLY A 79 -17.88 -19.06 -9.45
C GLY A 79 -16.42 -18.75 -9.12
N VAL A 80 -15.86 -17.82 -9.84
CA VAL A 80 -14.47 -17.38 -9.73
C VAL A 80 -14.37 -15.95 -9.20
N ILE A 81 -13.37 -15.68 -8.39
CA ILE A 81 -12.95 -14.35 -7.98
C ILE A 81 -11.79 -13.94 -8.89
N LEU A 82 -11.96 -12.85 -9.63
CA LEU A 82 -10.93 -12.25 -10.48
C LEU A 82 -10.34 -11.05 -9.76
N ALA A 83 -9.11 -11.16 -9.26
CA ALA A 83 -8.42 -10.04 -8.64
C ALA A 83 -7.43 -9.38 -9.61
N GLN A 84 -7.26 -8.06 -9.48
CA GLN A 84 -6.37 -7.24 -10.31
C GLN A 84 -5.69 -6.16 -9.49
N GLU A 85 -4.37 -6.13 -9.61
CA GLU A 85 -3.47 -5.21 -8.93
C GLU A 85 -3.42 -3.83 -9.60
N GLY A 86 -2.98 -2.83 -8.84
CA GLY A 86 -2.81 -1.45 -9.25
C GLY A 86 -1.52 -1.10 -9.99
N GLY A 87 -1.07 0.09 -9.71
CA GLY A 87 0.16 0.68 -10.22
C GLY A 87 0.03 1.80 -11.22
N PRO A 88 -0.12 1.54 -12.51
CA PRO A 88 -0.55 0.37 -13.31
C PRO A 88 0.51 -0.70 -13.61
N GLY A 89 1.71 -0.60 -13.10
CA GLY A 89 2.85 -1.48 -13.41
C GLY A 89 2.97 -2.73 -12.55
N TYR A 90 2.24 -2.86 -11.43
CA TYR A 90 2.34 -4.02 -10.54
C TYR A 90 1.82 -5.31 -11.15
N SER A 91 2.51 -6.41 -10.80
CA SER A 91 2.12 -7.76 -11.16
C SER A 91 1.05 -8.28 -10.21
N THR A 92 -0.11 -8.65 -10.74
CA THR A 92 -1.19 -9.27 -9.94
C THR A 92 -0.73 -10.59 -9.31
N THR A 93 0.03 -11.40 -10.05
CA THR A 93 0.59 -12.65 -9.53
C THR A 93 1.73 -12.39 -8.53
N GLY A 94 2.37 -11.21 -8.56
CA GLY A 94 3.33 -10.76 -7.55
C GLY A 94 2.68 -10.49 -6.19
N SER A 95 1.48 -9.92 -6.20
CA SER A 95 0.69 -9.58 -5.00
C SER A 95 -0.27 -10.69 -4.55
N ARG A 96 -0.04 -11.95 -4.99
CA ARG A 96 -0.90 -13.10 -4.68
C ARG A 96 -1.22 -13.27 -3.21
N ASP A 97 -0.27 -12.97 -2.34
CA ASP A 97 -0.42 -13.11 -0.88
C ASP A 97 -1.61 -12.32 -0.35
N GLY A 98 -1.74 -11.07 -0.76
CA GLY A 98 -2.86 -10.22 -0.38
C GLY A 98 -4.19 -10.82 -0.83
N TYR A 99 -4.31 -11.16 -2.10
CA TYR A 99 -5.58 -11.63 -2.68
C TYR A 99 -5.98 -13.03 -2.20
N VAL A 100 -5.04 -13.97 -2.22
CA VAL A 100 -5.35 -15.35 -1.79
C VAL A 100 -5.73 -15.37 -0.31
N ARG A 101 -5.05 -14.58 0.53
CA ARG A 101 -5.38 -14.49 1.96
C ARG A 101 -6.71 -13.79 2.19
N LEU A 102 -6.97 -12.65 1.51
CA LEU A 102 -8.25 -11.95 1.60
C LEU A 102 -9.43 -12.88 1.31
N PHE A 103 -9.32 -13.74 0.28
CA PHE A 103 -10.39 -14.59 -0.18
C PHE A 103 -10.30 -16.05 0.30
N THR A 104 -9.31 -16.43 1.11
CA THR A 104 -9.18 -17.80 1.67
C THR A 104 -10.48 -18.32 2.30
N PRO A 105 -11.28 -17.54 3.06
CA PRO A 105 -12.54 -18.02 3.62
C PRO A 105 -13.61 -18.38 2.58
N LEU A 106 -13.48 -17.91 1.36
CA LEU A 106 -14.40 -18.21 0.25
C LEU A 106 -13.90 -19.36 -0.64
N ARG A 107 -12.64 -19.80 -0.49
CA ARG A 107 -12.02 -20.85 -1.30
C ARG A 107 -12.62 -22.23 -1.09
N ASP A 108 -13.45 -22.42 -0.08
CA ASP A 108 -14.23 -23.67 -0.01
C ASP A 108 -15.02 -23.91 -1.30
N ARG A 109 -15.63 -22.87 -1.86
CA ARG A 109 -16.56 -22.95 -2.98
C ARG A 109 -16.24 -22.02 -4.16
N ARG A 110 -15.20 -21.19 -4.10
CA ARG A 110 -14.84 -20.25 -5.16
C ARG A 110 -13.40 -20.45 -5.60
N ASP A 111 -13.21 -20.45 -6.91
CA ASP A 111 -11.89 -20.38 -7.50
C ASP A 111 -11.36 -18.93 -7.41
N ILE A 112 -10.03 -18.76 -7.45
CA ILE A 112 -9.40 -17.43 -7.59
C ILE A 112 -8.58 -17.43 -8.88
N LEU A 113 -8.69 -16.37 -9.65
CA LEU A 113 -7.92 -16.13 -10.87
C LEU A 113 -7.18 -14.81 -10.75
N LEU A 114 -5.85 -14.88 -10.88
CA LEU A 114 -4.95 -13.73 -10.91
C LEU A 114 -4.32 -13.65 -12.30
N ILE A 115 -4.56 -12.56 -13.03
CA ILE A 115 -4.02 -12.37 -14.38
C ILE A 115 -3.09 -11.16 -14.35
N ASP A 116 -1.85 -11.34 -14.78
CA ASP A 116 -0.98 -10.19 -15.01
C ASP A 116 -1.42 -9.45 -16.28
N LYS A 117 -1.57 -8.14 -16.17
CA LYS A 117 -1.82 -7.29 -17.34
C LYS A 117 -0.65 -7.39 -18.31
N ARG A 118 -0.91 -7.28 -19.63
CA ARG A 118 0.18 -7.21 -20.63
C ARG A 118 1.19 -6.14 -20.23
N GLY A 119 2.47 -6.46 -20.28
CA GLY A 119 3.57 -5.55 -19.95
C GLY A 119 4.09 -5.63 -18.52
N THR A 120 3.55 -6.51 -17.67
CA THR A 120 4.09 -6.75 -16.31
C THR A 120 4.06 -8.24 -15.95
N GLY A 121 4.72 -8.60 -14.86
CA GLY A 121 4.68 -9.93 -14.27
C GLY A 121 5.06 -11.04 -15.24
N ARG A 122 4.16 -12.01 -15.37
CA ARG A 122 4.28 -13.15 -16.29
C ARG A 122 3.79 -12.83 -17.71
N SER A 123 3.40 -11.57 -17.96
CA SER A 123 2.72 -11.13 -19.19
C SER A 123 3.59 -10.23 -20.05
N SER A 124 4.73 -10.76 -20.53
CA SER A 124 5.69 -10.03 -21.39
C SER A 124 6.07 -8.66 -20.78
N PRO A 125 6.72 -8.62 -19.61
CA PRO A 125 7.00 -7.38 -18.90
C PRO A 125 7.80 -6.40 -19.77
N ILE A 126 7.43 -5.12 -19.71
CA ILE A 126 8.20 -4.05 -20.32
C ILE A 126 9.38 -3.75 -19.40
N ASP A 127 10.56 -4.16 -19.82
CA ASP A 127 11.80 -3.86 -19.14
C ASP A 127 12.57 -2.78 -19.93
N CYS A 128 12.59 -1.57 -19.34
CA CYS A 128 13.43 -0.46 -19.79
C CYS A 128 14.52 -0.26 -18.72
N PRO A 129 15.70 -0.91 -18.83
CA PRO A 129 16.62 -1.06 -17.70
C PRO A 129 17.13 0.25 -17.09
N ALA A 130 17.25 1.31 -17.86
CA ALA A 130 17.65 2.62 -17.37
C ALA A 130 16.52 3.25 -16.53
N LEU A 131 15.28 3.22 -17.01
CA LEU A 131 14.10 3.72 -16.35
C LEU A 131 13.78 2.87 -15.10
N GLN A 132 13.83 1.54 -15.24
CA GLN A 132 13.55 0.58 -14.17
C GLN A 132 14.47 0.74 -12.95
N LYS A 133 15.69 1.24 -13.12
CA LYS A 133 16.70 1.45 -12.07
C LYS A 133 16.80 2.90 -11.61
N ALA A 134 16.11 3.83 -12.26
CA ALA A 134 16.22 5.24 -11.93
C ALA A 134 15.60 5.52 -10.56
N TYR A 135 16.36 6.18 -9.69
CA TYR A 135 15.87 6.68 -8.40
C TYR A 135 15.02 7.95 -8.55
N ASN A 136 15.24 8.70 -9.60
CA ASN A 136 14.55 9.94 -9.94
C ASN A 136 14.62 10.08 -11.46
N PRO A 137 13.73 9.40 -12.22
CA PRO A 137 13.83 9.36 -13.67
C PRO A 137 13.73 10.78 -14.25
N ASP A 138 14.65 11.11 -15.12
CA ASP A 138 14.59 12.31 -15.93
C ASP A 138 13.93 12.05 -17.29
N GLU A 139 13.62 13.11 -18.02
CA GLU A 139 12.99 13.03 -19.35
C GLU A 139 13.78 12.15 -20.35
N LEU A 140 15.10 12.04 -20.20
CA LEU A 140 15.94 11.28 -21.13
C LEU A 140 15.77 9.77 -20.96
N VAL A 141 15.65 9.28 -19.72
CA VAL A 141 15.43 7.85 -19.47
C VAL A 141 14.01 7.43 -19.85
N VAL A 142 13.01 8.30 -19.65
CA VAL A 142 11.63 8.09 -20.13
C VAL A 142 11.59 8.07 -21.66
N ALA A 143 12.24 9.04 -22.31
CA ALA A 143 12.36 9.10 -23.76
C ALA A 143 13.02 7.84 -24.34
N ALA A 144 14.06 7.33 -23.70
CA ALA A 144 14.76 6.11 -24.13
C ALA A 144 13.84 4.88 -24.07
N CYS A 145 13.03 4.74 -23.01
CA CYS A 145 12.02 3.69 -22.90
C CYS A 145 10.96 3.83 -24.01
N GLY A 146 10.41 5.02 -24.20
CA GLY A 146 9.47 5.31 -25.27
C GLY A 146 10.04 4.99 -26.66
N GLN A 147 11.31 5.30 -26.93
CA GLN A 147 12.01 4.95 -28.19
C GLN A 147 12.18 3.43 -28.34
N GLN A 148 12.54 2.72 -27.28
CA GLN A 148 12.64 1.26 -27.28
C GLN A 148 11.30 0.62 -27.67
N LEU A 149 10.19 1.10 -27.14
CA LEU A 149 8.84 0.61 -27.44
C LEU A 149 8.34 1.05 -28.81
N GLY A 150 8.68 2.25 -29.24
CA GLY A 150 8.20 2.83 -30.50
C GLY A 150 6.68 2.82 -30.61
N ALA A 151 6.14 2.38 -31.75
CA ALA A 151 4.70 2.29 -31.96
C ALA A 151 3.99 1.31 -31.03
N SER A 152 4.69 0.31 -30.47
CA SER A 152 4.10 -0.68 -29.57
C SER A 152 3.68 -0.08 -28.23
N ALA A 153 4.27 1.04 -27.81
CA ALA A 153 3.92 1.74 -26.56
C ALA A 153 2.41 2.00 -26.38
N TRP A 154 1.67 2.08 -27.48
CA TRP A 154 0.24 2.41 -27.51
C TRP A 154 -0.71 1.20 -27.44
N PHE A 155 -0.19 0.00 -27.21
CA PHE A 155 -0.97 -1.24 -27.19
C PHE A 155 -0.90 -1.98 -25.85
N TYR A 156 -0.57 -1.23 -24.78
CA TYR A 156 -0.57 -1.71 -23.41
C TYR A 156 -1.68 -1.06 -22.54
N ARG A 157 -2.71 -0.55 -23.19
CA ARG A 157 -3.83 0.16 -22.54
C ARG A 157 -4.75 -0.80 -21.79
N SER A 158 -5.54 -0.23 -20.86
CA SER A 158 -6.56 -0.97 -20.10
C SER A 158 -7.54 -1.73 -21.01
N ALA A 159 -7.98 -1.13 -22.12
CA ALA A 159 -8.85 -1.79 -23.07
C ALA A 159 -8.23 -3.01 -23.75
N ASP A 160 -6.93 -2.96 -24.06
CA ASP A 160 -6.19 -4.09 -24.63
C ASP A 160 -6.03 -5.21 -23.61
N ALA A 161 -5.73 -4.87 -22.35
CA ALA A 161 -5.65 -5.82 -21.23
C ALA A 161 -7.02 -6.41 -20.85
N ALA A 162 -8.13 -5.65 -20.91
CA ALA A 162 -9.48 -6.16 -20.70
C ALA A 162 -9.86 -7.24 -21.71
N ASN A 163 -9.48 -7.05 -22.98
CA ASN A 163 -9.65 -8.08 -23.99
C ASN A 163 -8.76 -9.33 -23.76
N ASP A 164 -7.61 -9.18 -23.10
CA ASP A 164 -6.77 -10.32 -22.70
C ASP A 164 -7.45 -11.11 -21.57
N VAL A 165 -8.03 -10.43 -20.59
CA VAL A 165 -8.81 -11.07 -19.52
C VAL A 165 -9.96 -11.87 -20.13
N ALA A 166 -10.71 -11.28 -21.07
CA ALA A 166 -11.78 -12.00 -21.76
C ALA A 166 -11.28 -13.26 -22.46
N ALA A 167 -10.12 -13.20 -23.13
CA ALA A 167 -9.52 -14.35 -23.79
C ALA A 167 -9.07 -15.44 -22.81
N VAL A 168 -8.49 -15.08 -21.65
CA VAL A 168 -8.10 -16.04 -20.60
C VAL A 168 -9.33 -16.72 -20.02
N MET A 169 -10.37 -15.96 -19.64
CA MET A 169 -11.61 -16.52 -19.09
C MET A 169 -12.32 -17.44 -20.09
N ALA A 170 -12.34 -17.08 -21.38
CA ALA A 170 -12.89 -17.94 -22.43
C ALA A 170 -12.08 -19.23 -22.59
N ALA A 171 -10.74 -19.18 -22.58
CA ALA A 171 -9.89 -20.37 -22.68
C ALA A 171 -10.04 -21.31 -21.47
N LEU A 172 -10.22 -20.76 -20.28
CA LEU A 172 -10.51 -21.49 -19.05
C LEU A 172 -11.97 -21.92 -18.92
N GLN A 173 -12.85 -21.48 -19.82
CA GLN A 173 -14.30 -21.74 -19.83
C GLN A 173 -14.97 -21.36 -18.49
N LEU A 174 -14.55 -20.23 -17.90
CA LEU A 174 -15.10 -19.72 -16.66
C LEU A 174 -16.36 -18.90 -16.91
N GLY A 175 -17.32 -19.02 -15.98
CA GLY A 175 -18.49 -18.15 -15.94
C GLY A 175 -18.16 -16.74 -15.41
N PRO A 176 -19.19 -15.88 -15.24
CA PRO A 176 -18.99 -14.54 -14.70
C PRO A 176 -18.30 -14.54 -13.36
N ALA A 177 -17.32 -13.63 -13.20
CA ALA A 177 -16.49 -13.48 -12.02
C ALA A 177 -17.05 -12.45 -11.03
N ASP A 178 -16.69 -12.60 -9.77
CA ASP A 178 -16.67 -11.49 -8.82
C ASP A 178 -15.32 -10.78 -8.96
N TYR A 179 -15.36 -9.55 -9.39
CA TYR A 179 -14.15 -8.74 -9.61
C TYR A 179 -13.72 -8.05 -8.31
N TYR A 180 -12.44 -8.06 -8.03
CA TYR A 180 -11.79 -7.21 -7.04
C TYR A 180 -10.63 -6.48 -7.71
N GLY A 181 -10.59 -5.18 -7.59
CA GLY A 181 -9.45 -4.37 -8.03
C GLY A 181 -9.11 -3.30 -7.01
N ASP A 182 -7.82 -3.08 -6.81
CA ASP A 182 -7.29 -2.04 -5.95
C ASP A 182 -6.52 -1.00 -6.76
N SER A 183 -6.49 0.25 -6.29
CA SER A 183 -5.75 1.33 -6.94
C SER A 183 -6.06 1.41 -8.45
N TYR A 184 -5.06 1.35 -9.34
CA TYR A 184 -5.30 1.27 -10.79
C TYR A 184 -6.16 0.05 -11.19
N GLY A 185 -6.18 -1.02 -10.41
CA GLY A 185 -7.12 -2.12 -10.62
C GLY A 185 -8.58 -1.66 -10.60
N THR A 186 -8.90 -0.56 -9.92
CA THR A 186 -10.26 0.03 -9.92
C THR A 186 -10.58 0.74 -11.23
N TRP A 187 -9.63 1.47 -11.80
CA TRP A 187 -9.70 2.02 -13.15
C TRP A 187 -9.91 0.92 -14.19
N PHE A 188 -9.06 -0.10 -14.12
CA PHE A 188 -9.14 -1.26 -15.00
C PHE A 188 -10.49 -1.99 -14.87
N GLY A 189 -11.00 -2.16 -13.64
CA GLY A 189 -12.31 -2.77 -13.38
C GLY A 189 -13.46 -2.01 -14.03
N GLN A 190 -13.43 -0.68 -14.05
CA GLN A 190 -14.40 0.17 -14.74
C GLN A 190 -14.31 -0.04 -16.27
N VAL A 191 -13.10 -0.10 -16.83
CA VAL A 191 -12.89 -0.39 -18.27
C VAL A 191 -13.40 -1.78 -18.62
N LEU A 192 -13.07 -2.80 -17.81
CA LEU A 192 -13.54 -4.17 -18.00
C LEU A 192 -15.07 -4.26 -17.94
N ALA A 193 -15.70 -3.57 -16.98
CA ALA A 193 -17.15 -3.56 -16.82
C ALA A 193 -17.89 -2.94 -18.01
N VAL A 194 -17.30 -1.93 -18.65
CA VAL A 194 -17.86 -1.31 -19.85
C VAL A 194 -17.67 -2.19 -21.09
N LEU A 195 -16.50 -2.81 -21.25
CA LEU A 195 -16.16 -3.56 -22.46
C LEU A 195 -16.69 -5.01 -22.44
N HIS A 196 -16.72 -5.63 -21.26
CA HIS A 196 -17.06 -7.03 -21.05
C HIS A 196 -17.97 -7.24 -19.84
N PRO A 197 -19.15 -6.60 -19.78
CA PRO A 197 -20.06 -6.74 -18.65
C PRO A 197 -20.51 -8.19 -18.41
N GLU A 198 -20.55 -9.00 -19.47
CA GLU A 198 -20.92 -10.42 -19.41
C GLU A 198 -19.95 -11.28 -18.60
N LEU A 199 -18.72 -10.81 -18.39
CA LEU A 199 -17.71 -11.50 -17.60
C LEU A 199 -17.83 -11.24 -16.10
N LEU A 200 -18.72 -10.33 -15.67
CA LEU A 200 -18.78 -9.84 -14.30
C LEU A 200 -20.13 -10.14 -13.66
N ARG A 201 -20.11 -10.59 -12.40
CA ARG A 201 -21.27 -10.80 -11.55
C ARG A 201 -21.41 -9.69 -10.51
N SER A 202 -20.31 -9.31 -9.90
CA SER A 202 -20.18 -8.21 -8.95
C SER A 202 -18.79 -7.57 -9.06
N VAL A 203 -18.66 -6.33 -8.58
CA VAL A 203 -17.41 -5.57 -8.68
C VAL A 203 -17.07 -4.93 -7.34
N VAL A 204 -15.86 -5.12 -6.85
CA VAL A 204 -15.28 -4.40 -5.70
C VAL A 204 -14.14 -3.52 -6.21
N LEU A 205 -14.21 -2.23 -5.90
CA LEU A 205 -13.23 -1.21 -6.26
C LEU A 205 -12.66 -0.62 -4.97
N ASP A 206 -11.47 -1.05 -4.58
CA ASP A 206 -10.80 -0.62 -3.34
C ASP A 206 -9.78 0.48 -3.65
N SER A 207 -9.95 1.64 -3.03
CA SER A 207 -9.19 2.86 -3.34
C SER A 207 -9.42 3.33 -4.77
N ALA A 208 -10.69 3.67 -5.05
CA ALA A 208 -11.17 3.91 -6.39
C ALA A 208 -11.02 5.37 -6.84
N TYR A 209 -10.70 5.54 -8.12
CA TYR A 209 -10.77 6.82 -8.83
C TYR A 209 -11.48 6.65 -10.18
N PRO A 210 -12.15 7.72 -10.68
CA PRO A 210 -13.05 7.58 -11.81
C PRO A 210 -12.30 7.48 -13.13
N VAL A 211 -12.70 6.58 -14.01
CA VAL A 211 -12.19 6.45 -15.38
C VAL A 211 -12.57 7.64 -16.29
N LEU A 212 -13.50 8.47 -15.83
CA LEU A 212 -13.93 9.71 -16.48
C LEU A 212 -13.85 10.84 -15.45
N GLY A 213 -13.09 11.87 -15.76
CA GLY A 213 -12.95 13.03 -14.87
C GLY A 213 -11.54 13.57 -14.83
N ASP A 214 -11.33 14.57 -14.00
CA ASP A 214 -10.03 15.17 -13.72
C ASP A 214 -9.51 14.63 -12.39
N HIS A 215 -8.32 14.05 -12.40
CA HIS A 215 -7.64 13.50 -11.23
C HIS A 215 -6.65 14.49 -10.61
N SER A 216 -6.40 15.63 -11.27
CA SER A 216 -5.44 16.61 -10.80
C SER A 216 -5.87 17.21 -9.46
N ASN A 217 -4.92 17.36 -8.51
CA ASN A 217 -5.04 18.04 -7.22
C ASN A 217 -5.77 17.30 -6.09
N SER A 218 -6.25 16.08 -6.26
CA SER A 218 -6.98 15.36 -5.21
C SER A 218 -6.08 15.02 -4.01
N GLU A 219 -4.85 14.65 -4.26
CA GLU A 219 -3.84 14.19 -3.29
C GLU A 219 -3.49 15.26 -2.25
N VAL A 220 -3.11 16.45 -2.71
CA VAL A 220 -2.70 17.53 -1.81
C VAL A 220 -3.88 18.10 -1.03
N ASN A 221 -5.03 18.23 -1.66
CA ASN A 221 -6.24 18.73 -0.99
C ASN A 221 -6.77 17.75 0.06
N GLY A 222 -6.69 16.44 -0.20
CA GLY A 222 -6.98 15.40 0.77
C GLY A 222 -6.02 15.47 1.96
N GLY A 223 -4.72 15.37 1.70
CA GLY A 223 -3.69 15.36 2.73
C GLY A 223 -3.74 16.52 3.71
N GLN A 224 -4.06 17.72 3.24
CA GLN A 224 -4.20 18.89 4.13
C GLN A 224 -5.42 18.84 5.07
N ARG A 225 -6.54 18.26 4.61
CA ARG A 225 -7.71 18.02 5.46
C ARG A 225 -7.33 17.05 6.56
N ASP A 226 -6.63 16.00 6.19
CA ASP A 226 -6.38 14.84 7.03
C ASP A 226 -5.34 15.12 8.13
N LEU A 227 -4.40 16.05 7.94
CA LEU A 227 -3.48 16.51 8.99
C LEU A 227 -4.19 16.92 10.28
N ASN A 228 -5.28 17.69 10.19
CA ASN A 228 -6.04 18.10 11.38
C ASN A 228 -6.83 16.93 11.99
N GLU A 229 -7.39 16.03 11.17
CA GLU A 229 -8.17 14.89 11.65
C GLU A 229 -7.29 13.87 12.36
N VAL A 230 -6.14 13.53 11.79
CA VAL A 230 -5.16 12.64 12.44
C VAL A 230 -4.71 13.23 13.78
N CYS A 231 -4.35 14.52 13.80
CA CYS A 231 -3.93 15.19 15.04
C CYS A 231 -5.05 15.19 16.09
N ARG A 232 -6.26 15.56 15.72
CA ARG A 232 -7.41 15.62 16.63
C ARG A 232 -7.74 14.27 17.29
N ARG A 233 -7.51 13.17 16.58
CA ARG A 233 -7.80 11.80 17.03
C ARG A 233 -6.66 11.16 17.80
N SER A 234 -5.47 11.73 17.76
CA SER A 234 -4.30 11.22 18.50
C SER A 234 -4.02 12.07 19.73
N ALA A 235 -4.12 11.49 20.93
CA ALA A 235 -3.97 12.21 22.18
C ALA A 235 -2.68 13.05 22.28
N PRO A 236 -1.48 12.58 21.88
CA PRO A 236 -0.26 13.39 21.91
C PRO A 236 -0.34 14.66 21.08
N CYS A 237 -0.89 14.57 19.86
CA CYS A 237 -1.01 15.73 18.98
C CYS A 237 -2.16 16.65 19.40
N ALA A 238 -3.30 16.10 19.81
CA ALA A 238 -4.44 16.89 20.28
C ALA A 238 -4.09 17.75 21.50
N ALA A 239 -3.23 17.26 22.38
CA ALA A 239 -2.75 17.98 23.56
C ALA A 239 -1.94 19.25 23.22
N LEU A 240 -1.36 19.35 22.01
CA LEU A 240 -0.64 20.55 21.56
C LEU A 240 -1.58 21.74 21.32
N GLY A 241 -2.85 21.47 21.04
CA GLY A 241 -3.80 22.50 20.61
C GLY A 241 -3.49 23.09 19.21
N GLY A 242 -4.28 24.06 18.80
CA GLY A 242 -4.11 24.70 17.50
C GLY A 242 -4.39 23.78 16.32
N SER A 243 -3.84 24.13 15.14
CA SER A 243 -4.07 23.42 13.88
C SER A 243 -2.78 22.77 13.37
N ALA A 244 -2.78 21.46 13.16
CA ALA A 244 -1.67 20.74 12.55
C ALA A 244 -1.39 21.24 11.11
N LYS A 245 -2.44 21.57 10.35
CA LYS A 245 -2.33 22.21 9.05
C LYS A 245 -1.59 23.56 9.11
N ALA A 246 -1.85 24.37 10.15
CA ALA A 246 -1.15 25.65 10.32
C ALA A 246 0.33 25.44 10.68
N ARG A 247 0.65 24.45 11.53
CA ARG A 247 2.05 24.08 11.83
C ARG A 247 2.77 23.57 10.58
N PHE A 248 2.11 22.77 9.78
CA PHE A 248 2.66 22.31 8.49
C PHE A 248 2.94 23.48 7.53
N ALA A 249 2.03 24.44 7.41
CA ALA A 249 2.25 25.63 6.58
C ALA A 249 3.47 26.43 7.07
N THR A 250 3.65 26.60 8.39
CA THR A 250 4.82 27.25 8.97
C THR A 250 6.12 26.45 8.68
N LEU A 251 6.08 25.13 8.76
CA LEU A 251 7.20 24.27 8.39
C LEU A 251 7.56 24.44 6.90
N LEU A 252 6.55 24.43 6.02
CA LEU A 252 6.73 24.62 4.58
C LEU A 252 7.40 25.97 4.26
N ASP A 253 6.97 27.05 4.92
CA ASP A 253 7.60 28.37 4.76
C ASP A 253 9.05 28.39 5.26
N ALA A 254 9.34 27.70 6.36
CA ALA A 254 10.68 27.59 6.90
C ALA A 254 11.63 26.85 5.95
N VAL A 255 11.22 25.67 5.42
CA VAL A 255 12.08 24.90 4.49
C VAL A 255 12.17 25.56 3.10
N ARG A 256 11.19 26.38 2.72
CA ARG A 256 11.26 27.22 1.51
C ARG A 256 12.32 28.30 1.66
N ALA A 257 12.39 28.93 2.84
CA ALA A 257 13.39 29.98 3.12
C ALA A 257 14.80 29.40 3.32
N ALA A 258 14.92 28.23 3.94
CA ALA A 258 16.18 27.56 4.26
C ALA A 258 16.01 26.03 4.17
N PRO A 259 16.21 25.44 2.97
CA PRO A 259 16.15 23.97 2.81
C PRO A 259 17.18 23.26 3.69
N VAL A 260 16.79 22.13 4.25
CA VAL A 260 17.65 21.31 5.12
C VAL A 260 18.13 20.10 4.33
N THR A 261 19.44 20.00 4.12
CA THR A 261 20.07 18.87 3.41
C THR A 261 20.84 17.99 4.38
N GLY A 262 20.74 16.69 4.23
CA GLY A 262 21.44 15.72 5.08
C GLY A 262 21.26 14.29 4.64
N THR A 263 21.87 13.38 5.40
CA THR A 263 21.75 11.94 5.19
C THR A 263 20.77 11.37 6.22
N ALA A 264 19.81 10.58 5.75
CA ALA A 264 18.84 9.88 6.59
C ALA A 264 18.62 8.45 6.07
N PRO A 265 18.14 7.51 6.91
CA PRO A 265 17.80 6.17 6.45
C PRO A 265 16.59 6.23 5.51
N GLY A 266 16.68 5.51 4.38
CA GLY A 266 15.56 5.26 3.48
C GLY A 266 14.69 4.09 3.98
N SER A 267 13.73 3.68 3.15
CA SER A 267 12.76 2.63 3.45
C SER A 267 13.39 1.27 3.77
N ASN A 268 14.55 0.97 3.21
CA ASN A 268 15.34 -0.25 3.47
C ASN A 268 16.45 -0.05 4.52
N GLY A 269 16.47 1.09 5.21
CA GLY A 269 17.51 1.43 6.19
C GLY A 269 18.83 1.92 5.59
N GLU A 270 19.00 1.90 4.27
CA GLU A 270 20.21 2.42 3.63
C GLU A 270 20.24 3.96 3.68
N PRO A 271 21.44 4.55 3.90
CA PRO A 271 21.55 6.00 3.97
C PRO A 271 21.26 6.66 2.60
N ARG A 272 20.40 7.67 2.62
CA ARG A 272 20.02 8.51 1.47
C ARG A 272 20.44 9.95 1.72
N GLN A 273 21.09 10.58 0.74
CA GLN A 273 21.31 12.03 0.74
C GLN A 273 20.07 12.70 0.19
N VAL A 274 19.37 13.47 1.01
CA VAL A 274 18.09 14.11 0.67
C VAL A 274 18.03 15.54 1.16
N THR A 275 17.09 16.30 0.63
CA THR A 275 16.81 17.69 1.03
C THR A 275 15.35 17.79 1.42
N ALA A 276 15.08 18.27 2.63
CA ALA A 276 13.77 18.72 3.06
C ALA A 276 13.58 20.17 2.56
N ASP A 277 12.85 20.27 1.48
CA ASP A 277 12.45 21.48 0.77
C ASP A 277 10.93 21.40 0.45
N PRO A 278 10.32 22.38 -0.19
CA PRO A 278 8.91 22.31 -0.55
C PRO A 278 8.54 21.07 -1.37
N GLN A 279 9.42 20.62 -2.27
CA GLN A 279 9.21 19.46 -3.10
C GLN A 279 9.23 18.17 -2.27
N GLY A 280 10.20 18.03 -1.35
CA GLY A 280 10.26 16.90 -0.41
C GLY A 280 9.02 16.82 0.49
N LEU A 281 8.51 17.98 0.97
CA LEU A 281 7.28 18.01 1.76
C LEU A 281 6.03 17.66 0.92
N PHE A 282 6.00 18.09 -0.35
CA PHE A 282 4.94 17.70 -1.27
C PHE A 282 4.89 16.18 -1.44
N LEU A 283 6.04 15.55 -1.69
CA LEU A 283 6.15 14.08 -1.80
C LEU A 283 5.68 13.34 -0.55
N ILE A 284 6.01 13.84 0.66
CA ILE A 284 5.52 13.26 1.90
C ILE A 284 3.99 13.27 1.93
N ILE A 285 3.36 14.40 1.64
CA ILE A 285 1.90 14.54 1.68
C ILE A 285 1.24 13.66 0.61
N ALA A 286 1.75 13.68 -0.59
CA ALA A 286 1.16 12.92 -1.69
C ALA A 286 1.29 11.40 -1.48
N ASN A 287 2.39 10.95 -0.87
CA ASN A 287 2.61 9.54 -0.55
C ASN A 287 2.03 9.13 0.82
N ALA A 288 1.46 10.05 1.59
CA ALA A 288 0.95 9.75 2.93
C ALA A 288 -0.19 8.71 2.92
N GLY A 289 -0.91 8.60 1.81
CA GLY A 289 -1.90 7.56 1.58
C GLY A 289 -1.32 6.15 1.51
N ASN A 290 -0.07 5.98 1.09
CA ASN A 290 0.57 4.67 0.98
C ASN A 290 1.22 4.19 2.29
N ALA A 291 1.50 5.10 3.22
CA ALA A 291 2.23 4.74 4.43
C ALA A 291 1.73 5.50 5.67
N PRO A 292 1.25 4.81 6.71
CA PRO A 292 0.77 5.45 7.94
C PRO A 292 1.88 6.21 8.69
N THR A 293 3.15 5.94 8.38
CA THR A 293 4.31 6.61 8.97
C THR A 293 4.35 8.11 8.69
N ALA A 294 3.92 8.56 7.51
CA ALA A 294 3.81 9.98 7.21
C ALA A 294 2.83 10.67 8.18
N TRP A 295 1.65 10.13 8.37
CA TRP A 295 0.64 10.63 9.30
C TRP A 295 1.08 10.56 10.76
N ARG A 296 1.80 9.49 11.12
CA ARG A 296 2.32 9.26 12.47
C ARG A 296 3.39 10.29 12.85
N ASP A 297 4.29 10.63 11.94
CA ASP A 297 5.56 11.29 12.25
C ASP A 297 5.63 12.76 11.84
N LEU A 298 4.90 13.21 10.79
CA LEU A 298 5.14 14.49 10.13
C LEU A 298 5.05 15.70 11.06
N ASP A 299 4.01 15.78 11.91
CA ASP A 299 3.86 16.92 12.84
C ASP A 299 5.01 16.98 13.84
N ALA A 300 5.40 15.83 14.42
CA ALA A 300 6.50 15.76 15.38
C ALA A 300 7.87 16.00 14.71
N ALA A 301 8.06 15.52 13.48
CA ALA A 301 9.28 15.74 12.70
C ALA A 301 9.46 17.23 12.34
N GLY A 302 8.36 17.89 11.96
CA GLY A 302 8.35 19.35 11.73
C GLY A 302 8.72 20.12 13.00
N ARG A 303 8.15 19.76 14.14
CA ARG A 303 8.48 20.40 15.43
C ARG A 303 9.92 20.11 15.86
N ALA A 304 10.45 18.91 15.62
CA ALA A 304 11.86 18.61 15.92
C ALA A 304 12.81 19.56 15.16
N LEU A 305 12.54 19.82 13.88
CA LEU A 305 13.29 20.82 13.12
C LEU A 305 13.13 22.23 13.66
N MET A 306 11.88 22.67 13.88
CA MET A 306 11.56 24.07 14.21
C MET A 306 11.98 24.46 15.62
N GLU A 307 11.85 23.56 16.59
CA GLU A 307 12.09 23.81 18.01
C GLU A 307 13.51 23.41 18.46
N ASN A 308 14.07 22.34 17.88
CA ASN A 308 15.32 21.72 18.34
C ASN A 308 16.42 21.71 17.27
N GLN A 309 16.16 22.23 16.06
CA GLN A 309 17.07 22.17 14.91
C GLN A 309 17.46 20.74 14.52
N ASP A 310 16.64 19.74 14.91
CA ASP A 310 16.82 18.34 14.55
C ASP A 310 16.06 18.04 13.25
N GLY A 311 16.74 18.12 12.13
CA GLY A 311 16.17 17.85 10.80
C GLY A 311 16.06 16.36 10.45
N LEU A 312 16.70 15.47 11.22
CA LEU A 312 16.83 14.07 10.84
C LEU A 312 15.48 13.31 10.71
N PRO A 313 14.49 13.50 11.60
CA PRO A 313 13.18 12.88 11.43
C PRO A 313 12.47 13.32 10.14
N LEU A 314 12.57 14.60 9.77
CA LEU A 314 11.96 15.12 8.54
C LEU A 314 12.69 14.61 7.29
N LEU A 315 14.04 14.58 7.32
CA LEU A 315 14.84 14.01 6.23
C LEU A 315 14.54 12.53 6.00
N ARG A 316 14.28 11.74 7.07
CA ARG A 316 13.85 10.34 6.93
C ARG A 316 12.53 10.24 6.18
N LEU A 317 11.53 11.04 6.51
CA LEU A 317 10.26 11.04 5.79
C LEU A 317 10.42 11.40 4.31
N VAL A 318 11.29 12.36 3.99
CA VAL A 318 11.62 12.68 2.58
C VAL A 318 12.31 11.50 1.89
N ALA A 319 13.25 10.82 2.57
CA ALA A 319 13.94 9.65 2.00
C ALA A 319 12.96 8.51 1.72
N GLU A 320 12.09 8.20 2.67
CA GLU A 320 11.05 7.16 2.55
C GLU A 320 10.05 7.49 1.43
N ALA A 321 9.60 8.75 1.33
CA ALA A 321 8.71 9.19 0.27
C ALA A 321 9.36 9.09 -1.11
N ARG A 322 10.63 9.45 -1.26
CA ARG A 322 11.37 9.31 -2.53
C ARG A 322 11.61 7.85 -2.91
N ASP A 323 11.90 6.98 -1.94
CA ASP A 323 12.09 5.55 -2.19
C ASP A 323 10.83 4.88 -2.75
N SER A 324 9.62 5.34 -2.39
CA SER A 324 8.36 4.79 -2.91
C SER A 324 8.14 5.07 -4.40
N TYR A 325 8.80 6.10 -4.95
CA TYR A 325 8.77 6.42 -6.39
C TYR A 325 9.97 5.89 -7.16
N SER A 326 10.89 5.21 -6.49
CA SER A 326 12.06 4.65 -7.17
C SER A 326 11.74 3.28 -7.78
N GLY A 327 12.05 3.12 -9.07
CA GLY A 327 11.87 1.87 -9.80
C GLY A 327 12.88 0.78 -9.44
N GLY A 328 13.30 0.63 -8.19
CA GLY A 328 14.45 -0.23 -7.82
C GLY A 328 14.26 -1.74 -7.95
N GLY A 329 13.06 -2.24 -8.30
CA GLY A 329 12.73 -3.66 -8.38
C GLY A 329 12.86 -4.26 -9.78
N SER A 330 12.40 -5.51 -9.92
CA SER A 330 12.29 -6.21 -11.20
C SER A 330 11.06 -5.73 -11.97
N ALA A 331 11.17 -5.59 -13.30
CA ALA A 331 10.02 -5.32 -14.17
C ALA A 331 8.95 -6.44 -14.11
N THR A 332 9.28 -7.61 -13.55
CA THR A 332 8.31 -8.68 -13.27
C THR A 332 7.55 -8.46 -11.96
N GLU A 333 7.98 -7.56 -11.10
CA GLU A 333 7.25 -7.14 -9.88
C GLU A 333 6.50 -5.85 -10.13
N PHE A 334 7.20 -4.83 -10.61
CA PHE A 334 6.64 -3.55 -11.01
C PHE A 334 7.33 -3.04 -12.27
N SER A 335 6.61 -2.97 -13.39
CA SER A 335 7.13 -2.43 -14.66
C SER A 335 6.88 -0.92 -14.75
N VAL A 336 7.93 -0.12 -14.55
CA VAL A 336 7.86 1.35 -14.74
C VAL A 336 7.49 1.68 -16.20
N GLY A 337 8.03 0.93 -17.16
CA GLY A 337 7.71 1.13 -18.57
C GLY A 337 6.24 0.87 -18.91
N LEU A 338 5.56 -0.07 -18.21
CA LEU A 338 4.11 -0.25 -18.34
C LEU A 338 3.36 0.91 -17.69
N ALA A 339 3.80 1.37 -16.51
CA ALA A 339 3.18 2.49 -15.83
C ALA A 339 3.15 3.72 -16.75
N ASP A 340 4.29 4.12 -17.31
CA ASP A 340 4.38 5.23 -18.26
C ASP A 340 3.54 5.01 -19.53
N ALA A 341 3.52 3.78 -20.05
CA ALA A 341 2.73 3.48 -21.25
C ALA A 341 1.23 3.65 -21.04
N VAL A 342 0.71 3.24 -19.89
CA VAL A 342 -0.71 3.39 -19.52
C VAL A 342 -1.03 4.85 -19.21
N GLN A 343 -0.24 5.50 -18.35
CA GLN A 343 -0.45 6.89 -17.95
C GLN A 343 -0.48 7.81 -19.17
N CYS A 344 0.52 7.72 -20.06
CA CYS A 344 0.57 8.54 -21.26
C CYS A 344 -0.53 8.23 -22.28
N ALA A 345 -1.14 7.04 -22.20
CA ALA A 345 -2.21 6.67 -23.12
C ALA A 345 -3.61 7.03 -22.60
N GLU A 346 -3.82 7.13 -21.27
CA GLU A 346 -5.16 7.11 -20.69
C GLU A 346 -5.48 8.22 -19.68
N TYR A 347 -4.47 8.81 -18.99
CA TYR A 347 -4.74 9.78 -17.90
C TYR A 347 -4.93 11.23 -18.36
N GLY A 348 -4.82 11.47 -19.65
CA GLY A 348 -4.91 12.80 -20.23
C GLY A 348 -3.60 13.59 -20.15
N THR A 349 -3.37 14.44 -21.13
CA THR A 349 -2.21 15.32 -21.17
C THR A 349 -2.62 16.75 -21.44
N ASN A 350 -1.87 17.72 -20.90
CA ASN A 350 -2.09 19.13 -21.15
C ASN A 350 -1.52 19.61 -22.50
N PHE A 351 -1.20 18.67 -23.40
CA PHE A 351 -0.66 18.91 -24.73
C PHE A 351 -1.11 17.83 -25.71
N ASN A 352 -1.01 18.13 -27.00
CA ASN A 352 -1.36 17.17 -28.05
C ASN A 352 -0.22 16.19 -28.33
N LEU A 353 -0.40 14.93 -27.99
CA LEU A 353 0.57 13.85 -28.20
C LEU A 353 0.90 13.59 -29.69
N HIS A 354 0.09 14.07 -30.65
CA HIS A 354 0.42 14.01 -32.07
C HIS A 354 1.37 15.13 -32.53
N ALA A 355 1.59 16.16 -31.69
CA ALA A 355 2.48 17.27 -32.00
C ALA A 355 3.97 16.85 -31.95
N SER A 356 4.85 17.74 -32.41
CA SER A 356 6.31 17.59 -32.18
C SER A 356 6.65 17.83 -30.72
N LEU A 357 7.78 17.32 -30.24
CA LEU A 357 8.22 17.55 -28.86
C LEU A 357 8.27 19.04 -28.51
N SER A 358 8.81 19.89 -29.40
CA SER A 358 8.86 21.32 -29.19
C SER A 358 7.46 21.94 -29.04
N ALA A 359 6.50 21.50 -29.87
CA ALA A 359 5.13 22.01 -29.79
C ALA A 359 4.39 21.49 -28.52
N ARG A 360 4.65 20.26 -28.08
CA ARG A 360 4.14 19.74 -26.80
C ARG A 360 4.65 20.59 -25.63
N LEU A 361 5.96 20.87 -25.60
CA LEU A 361 6.57 21.69 -24.56
C LEU A 361 5.99 23.11 -24.50
N GLU A 362 5.74 23.74 -25.65
CA GLU A 362 5.08 25.06 -25.71
C GLU A 362 3.64 24.99 -25.19
N GLN A 363 2.88 23.94 -25.56
CA GLN A 363 1.52 23.72 -25.07
C GLN A 363 1.49 23.47 -23.57
N TYR A 364 2.39 22.66 -23.04
CA TYR A 364 2.56 22.39 -21.62
C TYR A 364 2.85 23.68 -20.83
N LYS A 365 3.83 24.47 -21.26
CA LYS A 365 4.13 25.78 -20.65
C LYS A 365 2.94 26.73 -20.68
N ALA A 366 2.20 26.76 -21.78
CA ALA A 366 0.98 27.56 -21.88
C ALA A 366 -0.12 27.08 -20.93
N SER A 367 -0.26 25.76 -20.76
CA SER A 367 -1.19 25.16 -19.80
C SER A 367 -0.84 25.54 -18.35
N LEU A 368 0.44 25.44 -17.96
CA LEU A 368 0.90 25.87 -16.63
C LEU A 368 0.68 27.37 -16.40
N ALA A 369 0.94 28.21 -17.40
CA ALA A 369 0.67 29.64 -17.31
C ALA A 369 -0.82 29.92 -17.09
N LYS A 370 -1.70 29.19 -17.77
CA LYS A 370 -3.16 29.26 -17.59
C LYS A 370 -3.58 28.78 -16.20
N LEU A 371 -2.99 27.69 -15.71
CA LEU A 371 -3.25 27.17 -14.35
C LEU A 371 -2.87 28.22 -13.30
N ARG A 372 -1.66 28.82 -13.40
CA ARG A 372 -1.23 29.90 -12.49
C ARG A 372 -2.15 31.13 -12.52
N ALA A 373 -2.67 31.48 -13.69
CA ALA A 373 -3.56 32.64 -13.83
C ALA A 373 -4.96 32.38 -13.28
N ASN A 374 -5.52 31.21 -13.52
CA ASN A 374 -6.92 30.92 -13.21
C ASN A 374 -7.10 30.23 -11.85
N HIS A 375 -6.11 29.45 -11.40
CA HIS A 375 -6.17 28.64 -10.19
C HIS A 375 -4.84 28.72 -9.40
N PRO A 376 -4.40 29.94 -8.97
CA PRO A 376 -3.10 30.12 -8.33
C PRO A 376 -2.92 29.32 -7.03
N ASN A 377 -4.02 28.92 -6.40
CA ASN A 377 -4.05 28.14 -5.16
C ASN A 377 -4.41 26.67 -5.37
N ALA A 378 -4.24 26.13 -6.58
CA ALA A 378 -4.61 24.75 -6.90
C ALA A 378 -3.96 23.72 -5.95
N TYR A 379 -2.74 23.98 -5.52
CA TYR A 379 -1.96 23.13 -4.62
C TYR A 379 -1.69 23.75 -3.24
N ALA A 380 -2.43 24.80 -2.85
CA ALA A 380 -2.16 25.48 -1.58
C ALA A 380 -2.09 24.53 -0.37
N PRO A 381 -1.11 24.70 0.57
CA PRO A 381 -0.17 25.81 0.73
C PRO A 381 1.07 25.74 -0.18
N PHE A 382 1.22 24.70 -1.00
CA PHE A 382 2.27 24.62 -2.01
C PHE A 382 1.97 25.57 -3.17
N THR A 383 3.02 25.99 -3.85
CA THR A 383 2.89 26.67 -5.14
C THR A 383 2.70 25.64 -6.27
N ILE A 384 2.24 26.11 -7.43
CA ILE A 384 2.19 25.25 -8.63
C ILE A 384 3.61 24.76 -9.00
N ASP A 385 4.63 25.62 -8.79
CA ASP A 385 6.01 25.26 -9.10
C ASP A 385 6.56 24.21 -8.14
N ASP A 386 6.20 24.24 -6.85
CA ASP A 386 6.54 23.15 -5.91
C ASP A 386 5.99 21.81 -6.39
N ALA A 387 4.73 21.78 -6.82
CA ALA A 387 4.05 20.60 -7.30
C ALA A 387 4.67 20.07 -8.61
N VAL A 388 4.89 20.95 -9.59
CA VAL A 388 5.48 20.61 -10.90
C VAL A 388 6.86 19.96 -10.77
N HIS A 389 7.66 20.40 -9.77
CA HIS A 389 9.02 19.87 -9.57
C HIS A 389 9.07 18.68 -8.61
N ALA A 390 7.96 18.25 -8.04
CA ALA A 390 7.95 17.25 -6.97
C ALA A 390 7.78 15.79 -7.44
N GLN A 391 7.74 15.52 -8.71
CA GLN A 391 7.44 14.17 -9.24
C GLN A 391 6.11 13.59 -8.72
N MET A 392 5.04 14.28 -9.05
CA MET A 392 3.67 13.87 -8.74
C MET A 392 2.79 13.99 -9.97
N ASN A 393 1.47 13.96 -9.82
CA ASN A 393 0.52 14.07 -10.94
C ASN A 393 0.78 15.24 -11.89
N ALA A 394 1.39 16.32 -11.40
CA ALA A 394 1.82 17.43 -12.25
C ALA A 394 3.02 17.04 -13.15
N GLU A 395 3.86 16.10 -12.71
CA GLU A 395 4.94 15.53 -13.51
C GLU A 395 4.48 14.45 -14.50
N GLU A 396 3.37 13.82 -14.26
CA GLU A 396 2.79 12.90 -15.26
C GLU A 396 2.64 13.61 -16.61
N TYR A 397 2.38 14.90 -16.59
CA TYR A 397 2.36 15.71 -17.81
C TYR A 397 3.74 15.87 -18.44
N ASP A 398 4.80 16.00 -17.63
CA ASP A 398 6.18 16.07 -18.11
C ASP A 398 6.69 14.72 -18.57
N THR A 399 6.39 13.65 -17.86
CA THR A 399 6.76 12.28 -18.20
C THR A 399 6.30 11.89 -19.61
N CYS A 400 5.14 12.34 -20.04
CA CYS A 400 4.59 12.04 -21.36
C CYS A 400 5.08 12.99 -22.49
N LEU A 401 5.78 14.08 -22.18
CA LEU A 401 6.31 14.99 -23.20
C LEU A 401 7.18 14.27 -24.23
N PRO A 402 8.20 13.48 -23.85
CA PRO A 402 9.05 12.76 -24.80
C PRO A 402 8.43 11.46 -25.33
N TRP A 403 7.24 11.04 -24.85
CA TRP A 403 6.63 9.77 -25.24
C TRP A 403 6.37 9.69 -26.75
N PRO A 404 6.44 8.52 -27.40
CA PRO A 404 6.23 8.36 -28.85
C PRO A 404 4.88 8.96 -29.30
N LYS A 405 4.82 9.40 -30.55
CA LYS A 405 3.53 9.81 -31.13
C LYS A 405 2.57 8.63 -31.18
N PRO A 406 1.26 8.86 -30.96
CA PRO A 406 0.27 7.81 -31.08
C PRO A 406 0.33 7.10 -32.45
N ALA A 407 0.21 5.77 -32.42
CA ALA A 407 0.07 4.99 -33.64
C ALA A 407 -1.23 5.38 -34.37
N SER A 408 -1.25 5.22 -35.69
CA SER A 408 -2.41 5.56 -36.51
C SER A 408 -3.68 4.83 -36.00
N GLY A 409 -4.76 5.59 -35.78
CA GLY A 409 -6.04 5.09 -35.27
C GLY A 409 -6.09 4.80 -33.78
N VAL A 410 -5.02 5.09 -33.02
CA VAL A 410 -5.04 5.12 -31.55
C VAL A 410 -5.54 6.50 -31.10
N LYS A 411 -6.46 6.50 -30.18
CA LYS A 411 -6.98 7.72 -29.53
C LYS A 411 -6.49 7.75 -28.10
N PRO A 412 -5.52 8.60 -27.76
CA PRO A 412 -5.15 8.86 -26.37
C PRO A 412 -6.35 9.41 -25.58
N ASP A 413 -6.26 9.35 -24.26
CA ASP A 413 -7.23 9.90 -23.31
C ASP A 413 -8.68 9.35 -23.50
N GLN A 414 -8.80 8.16 -24.07
CA GLN A 414 -10.06 7.44 -24.22
C GLN A 414 -9.94 5.99 -23.74
N PRO A 415 -9.89 5.76 -22.42
CA PRO A 415 -9.80 4.42 -21.84
C PRO A 415 -11.04 3.56 -22.15
N ILE A 416 -12.20 4.22 -22.28
CA ILE A 416 -13.47 3.59 -22.69
C ILE A 416 -14.07 4.33 -23.90
N PRO A 417 -14.92 3.68 -24.71
CA PRO A 417 -15.59 4.34 -25.84
C PRO A 417 -16.40 5.57 -25.39
N ALA A 418 -16.41 6.61 -26.22
CA ALA A 418 -17.21 7.79 -25.94
C ALA A 418 -18.69 7.43 -25.78
N ASN A 419 -19.37 8.04 -24.80
CA ASN A 419 -20.76 7.79 -24.43
C ASN A 419 -21.05 6.37 -23.93
N SER A 420 -20.04 5.67 -23.39
CA SER A 420 -20.24 4.39 -22.72
C SER A 420 -21.23 4.52 -21.56
N VAL A 421 -22.03 3.49 -21.36
CA VAL A 421 -22.95 3.37 -20.22
C VAL A 421 -22.43 2.26 -19.33
N PHE A 422 -22.26 2.55 -18.05
CA PHE A 422 -21.87 1.53 -17.09
C PHE A 422 -23.01 0.54 -16.85
N PRO A 423 -22.69 -0.77 -16.78
CA PRO A 423 -23.69 -1.81 -16.54
C PRO A 423 -24.25 -1.71 -15.12
N ALA A 424 -25.51 -2.15 -14.96
CA ALA A 424 -26.20 -2.19 -13.67
C ALA A 424 -25.76 -3.42 -12.82
N LEU A 425 -24.47 -3.57 -12.60
CA LEU A 425 -23.89 -4.61 -11.74
C LEU A 425 -23.90 -4.14 -10.27
N PRO A 426 -23.96 -5.07 -9.29
CA PRO A 426 -23.65 -4.73 -7.91
C PRO A 426 -22.19 -4.27 -7.80
N VAL A 427 -21.97 -3.07 -7.27
CA VAL A 427 -20.63 -2.50 -7.09
C VAL A 427 -20.43 -2.05 -5.65
N LEU A 428 -19.30 -2.43 -5.06
CA LEU A 428 -18.80 -1.89 -3.79
C LEU A 428 -17.59 -0.99 -4.09
N VAL A 429 -17.67 0.27 -3.71
CA VAL A 429 -16.58 1.23 -3.82
C VAL A 429 -16.08 1.54 -2.42
N LEU A 430 -14.80 1.28 -2.17
CA LEU A 430 -14.10 1.59 -0.92
C LEU A 430 -13.12 2.74 -1.14
N SER A 431 -12.91 3.56 -0.10
CA SER A 431 -11.90 4.60 -0.11
C SER A 431 -11.42 4.85 1.31
N GLY A 432 -10.11 4.76 1.54
CA GLY A 432 -9.50 5.13 2.81
C GLY A 432 -9.73 6.62 3.12
N GLU A 433 -10.17 6.96 4.32
CA GLU A 433 -10.36 8.36 4.73
C GLU A 433 -9.06 9.17 4.59
N LEU A 434 -7.91 8.52 4.85
CA LEU A 434 -6.57 9.11 4.82
C LEU A 434 -5.82 8.78 3.53
N ASP A 435 -6.51 8.29 2.52
CA ASP A 435 -5.95 8.00 1.20
C ASP A 435 -5.70 9.31 0.45
N THR A 436 -4.44 9.61 0.18
CA THR A 436 -4.02 10.75 -0.63
C THR A 436 -3.72 10.36 -2.08
N VAL A 437 -3.57 9.07 -2.37
CA VAL A 437 -3.26 8.56 -3.72
C VAL A 437 -4.52 8.52 -4.58
N THR A 438 -5.59 7.93 -4.04
CA THR A 438 -6.93 7.90 -4.64
C THR A 438 -7.95 8.32 -3.59
N SER A 439 -8.16 9.61 -3.52
CA SER A 439 -8.84 10.24 -2.39
C SER A 439 -10.33 9.92 -2.28
N PRO A 440 -10.96 10.05 -1.09
CA PRO A 440 -12.39 9.82 -0.93
C PRO A 440 -13.30 10.61 -1.89
N PRO A 441 -13.01 11.86 -2.27
CA PRO A 441 -13.76 12.54 -3.33
C PRO A 441 -13.76 11.80 -4.66
N GLU A 442 -12.64 11.20 -5.06
CA GLU A 442 -12.54 10.39 -6.29
C GLU A 442 -13.30 9.08 -6.17
N GLY A 443 -13.22 8.40 -5.02
CA GLY A 443 -14.06 7.24 -4.72
C GLY A 443 -15.56 7.55 -4.83
N ARG A 444 -15.99 8.70 -4.32
CA ARG A 444 -17.40 9.16 -4.48
C ARG A 444 -17.75 9.47 -5.94
N ALA A 445 -16.83 10.10 -6.67
CA ALA A 445 -17.03 10.37 -8.10
C ALA A 445 -17.13 9.05 -8.89
N THR A 446 -16.30 8.06 -8.58
CA THR A 446 -16.40 6.71 -9.16
C THR A 446 -17.75 6.07 -8.86
N ALA A 447 -18.20 6.10 -7.60
CA ALA A 447 -19.50 5.55 -7.22
C ALA A 447 -20.67 6.24 -7.96
N ALA A 448 -20.56 7.54 -8.22
CA ALA A 448 -21.58 8.31 -8.94
C ALA A 448 -21.69 7.91 -10.43
N LEU A 449 -20.64 7.33 -11.03
CA LEU A 449 -20.69 6.81 -12.40
C LEU A 449 -21.43 5.46 -12.51
N LEU A 450 -21.56 4.72 -11.42
CA LEU A 450 -21.97 3.32 -11.39
C LEU A 450 -23.40 3.18 -10.85
N PRO A 451 -24.37 2.67 -11.63
CA PRO A 451 -25.80 2.72 -11.27
C PRO A 451 -26.17 2.05 -9.95
N ASN A 452 -25.48 0.98 -9.56
CA ASN A 452 -25.76 0.18 -8.36
C ASN A 452 -24.57 0.17 -7.38
N ALA A 453 -23.86 1.28 -7.28
CA ALA A 453 -22.71 1.36 -6.37
C ALA A 453 -23.14 1.62 -4.92
N THR A 454 -22.51 0.90 -4.00
CA THR A 454 -22.46 1.21 -2.57
C THR A 454 -21.10 1.80 -2.27
N PHE A 455 -21.03 3.02 -1.75
CA PHE A 455 -19.78 3.69 -1.35
C PHE A 455 -19.56 3.58 0.16
N ILE A 456 -18.37 3.19 0.57
CA ILE A 456 -17.93 3.17 1.97
C ILE A 456 -16.60 3.91 2.08
N GLU A 457 -16.59 5.00 2.86
CA GLU A 457 -15.35 5.63 3.31
C GLU A 457 -14.89 4.94 4.59
N THR A 458 -13.66 4.40 4.54
CA THR A 458 -13.11 3.58 5.62
C THR A 458 -12.31 4.46 6.59
N THR A 459 -12.90 4.72 7.76
CA THR A 459 -12.34 5.64 8.76
C THR A 459 -10.93 5.25 9.16
N ASN A 460 -10.03 6.24 9.29
CA ASN A 460 -8.63 6.09 9.71
C ASN A 460 -7.74 5.19 8.81
N LEU A 461 -8.26 4.65 7.72
CA LEU A 461 -7.49 3.85 6.79
C LEU A 461 -6.91 4.69 5.65
N ILE A 462 -5.83 4.18 5.10
CA ILE A 462 -5.07 4.71 3.98
C ILE A 462 -5.42 3.95 2.69
N HIS A 463 -4.57 4.00 1.69
CA HIS A 463 -4.72 3.34 0.39
C HIS A 463 -4.92 1.82 0.51
N GLU A 464 -5.78 1.24 -0.33
CA GLU A 464 -6.07 -0.21 -0.41
C GLU A 464 -6.63 -0.80 0.90
N SER A 465 -7.75 -0.25 1.33
CA SER A 465 -8.35 -0.50 2.66
C SER A 465 -8.57 -1.98 3.00
N ALA A 466 -8.95 -2.82 2.04
CA ALA A 466 -9.30 -4.22 2.33
C ALA A 466 -8.06 -5.11 2.48
N ILE A 467 -6.99 -4.82 1.76
CA ILE A 467 -5.71 -5.52 1.86
C ILE A 467 -4.87 -4.91 2.98
N GLY A 468 -4.83 -3.58 3.07
CA GLY A 468 -4.06 -2.85 4.06
C GLY A 468 -4.60 -2.96 5.50
N ASP A 469 -5.91 -3.15 5.71
CA ASP A 469 -6.53 -3.40 7.03
C ASP A 469 -6.26 -4.83 7.53
N ALA A 470 -5.19 -5.44 7.12
CA ALA A 470 -4.78 -6.76 7.56
C ALA A 470 -5.85 -7.87 7.33
N GLY A 471 -6.70 -7.70 6.33
CA GLY A 471 -7.43 -8.84 5.73
C GLY A 471 -6.48 -9.91 5.19
N VAL A 472 -5.17 -9.68 5.35
CA VAL A 472 -4.07 -10.53 4.89
C VAL A 472 -3.95 -11.82 5.69
N PHE A 473 -4.22 -11.80 7.00
CA PHE A 473 -4.17 -13.00 7.84
C PHE A 473 -5.57 -13.40 8.27
N VAL A 474 -6.05 -14.51 7.75
CA VAL A 474 -7.34 -15.10 8.13
C VAL A 474 -7.08 -16.37 8.92
N PRO A 475 -7.65 -16.50 10.15
CA PRO A 475 -7.50 -17.72 10.95
C PRO A 475 -7.96 -18.97 10.18
N PRO A 476 -7.42 -20.14 10.49
CA PRO A 476 -7.80 -21.39 9.81
C PRO A 476 -9.29 -21.72 9.88
N ASN A 477 -10.01 -21.25 10.90
CA ASN A 477 -11.47 -21.40 11.04
C ASN A 477 -12.29 -20.42 10.19
N GLY A 478 -11.64 -19.52 9.45
CA GLY A 478 -12.30 -18.51 8.61
C GLY A 478 -12.91 -17.33 9.38
N GLU A 479 -12.81 -17.29 10.69
CA GLU A 479 -13.26 -16.13 11.49
C GLU A 479 -12.16 -15.08 11.56
N ASP A 480 -12.48 -13.87 11.13
CA ASP A 480 -11.62 -12.70 11.21
C ASP A 480 -12.23 -11.71 12.19
N LEU A 481 -11.92 -11.91 13.45
CA LEU A 481 -12.47 -11.09 14.54
C LEU A 481 -11.73 -9.76 14.74
N ALA A 482 -10.55 -9.62 14.14
CA ALA A 482 -9.66 -8.48 14.32
C ALA A 482 -9.87 -7.37 13.29
N HIS A 483 -10.57 -7.66 12.19
CA HIS A 483 -10.59 -6.82 10.99
C HIS A 483 -12.00 -6.51 10.52
N CYS A 484 -12.14 -5.39 9.84
CA CYS A 484 -13.44 -4.84 9.44
C CYS A 484 -13.69 -4.95 7.92
N ILE A 485 -12.76 -4.46 7.11
CA ILE A 485 -13.01 -4.25 5.68
C ILE A 485 -12.94 -5.56 4.89
N GLY A 486 -11.97 -6.42 5.16
CA GLY A 486 -11.89 -7.74 4.52
C GLY A 486 -13.19 -8.55 4.68
N PRO A 487 -13.78 -8.69 5.88
CA PRO A 487 -15.10 -9.31 6.08
C PRO A 487 -16.24 -8.65 5.29
N ILE A 488 -16.26 -7.32 5.14
CA ILE A 488 -17.28 -6.61 4.32
C ILE A 488 -17.14 -7.03 2.86
N VAL A 489 -15.92 -7.00 2.30
CA VAL A 489 -15.63 -7.43 0.92
C VAL A 489 -16.06 -8.88 0.70
N ARG A 490 -15.69 -9.79 1.60
CA ARG A 490 -16.07 -11.20 1.49
C ARG A 490 -17.59 -11.42 1.53
N ARG A 491 -18.32 -10.71 2.41
CA ARG A 491 -19.80 -10.78 2.43
C ARG A 491 -20.42 -10.27 1.15
N PHE A 492 -19.91 -9.15 0.61
CA PHE A 492 -20.37 -8.59 -0.65
C PHE A 492 -20.21 -9.60 -1.80
N VAL A 493 -19.02 -10.20 -1.94
CA VAL A 493 -18.73 -11.24 -2.93
C VAL A 493 -19.58 -12.48 -2.72
N ALA A 494 -19.71 -12.98 -1.49
CA ALA A 494 -20.45 -14.19 -1.18
C ALA A 494 -21.95 -14.05 -1.47
N SER A 495 -22.54 -12.89 -1.17
CA SER A 495 -23.97 -12.61 -1.36
C SER A 495 -24.33 -12.13 -2.79
N GLY A 496 -23.35 -11.70 -3.59
CA GLY A 496 -23.57 -11.06 -4.89
C GLY A 496 -24.11 -9.64 -4.78
N GLY A 497 -23.68 -8.86 -3.76
CA GLY A 497 -23.96 -7.43 -3.68
C GLY A 497 -24.35 -6.85 -2.31
N SER A 498 -24.51 -7.67 -1.26
CA SER A 498 -24.81 -7.16 0.08
C SER A 498 -23.54 -7.06 0.94
N THR A 499 -23.28 -5.90 1.51
CA THR A 499 -22.17 -5.66 2.47
C THR A 499 -22.49 -6.21 3.87
N GLY A 500 -23.77 -6.42 4.20
CA GLY A 500 -24.22 -6.69 5.55
C GLY A 500 -23.98 -5.50 6.49
N ASP A 501 -23.72 -5.79 7.77
CA ASP A 501 -23.37 -4.77 8.76
C ASP A 501 -21.99 -4.18 8.49
N VAL A 502 -21.92 -2.86 8.40
CA VAL A 502 -20.70 -2.06 8.17
C VAL A 502 -20.36 -1.17 9.36
N SER A 503 -21.00 -1.37 10.50
CA SER A 503 -20.83 -0.50 11.69
C SER A 503 -19.39 -0.49 12.23
N CYS A 504 -18.64 -1.56 12.01
CA CYS A 504 -17.24 -1.68 12.42
C CYS A 504 -16.33 -0.58 11.82
N VAL A 505 -16.68 -0.03 10.66
CA VAL A 505 -15.91 1.03 9.98
C VAL A 505 -15.69 2.25 10.89
N LYS A 506 -16.66 2.58 11.73
CA LYS A 506 -16.59 3.72 12.65
C LYS A 506 -15.70 3.48 13.88
N HIS A 507 -15.26 2.24 14.08
CA HIS A 507 -14.48 1.81 15.24
C HIS A 507 -13.04 1.44 14.89
N ILE A 508 -12.61 1.67 13.64
CA ILE A 508 -11.22 1.49 13.23
C ILE A 508 -10.37 2.51 14.00
N ARG A 509 -9.31 2.00 14.64
CA ARG A 509 -8.45 2.82 15.50
C ARG A 509 -7.78 3.95 14.72
N PRO A 510 -7.60 5.13 15.33
CA PRO A 510 -6.82 6.21 14.73
C PRO A 510 -5.32 5.89 14.70
N ILE A 511 -4.60 6.56 13.83
CA ILE A 511 -3.14 6.55 13.83
C ILE A 511 -2.65 7.28 15.07
N ARG A 512 -1.79 6.61 15.87
CA ARG A 512 -1.12 7.22 17.03
C ARG A 512 0.09 8.02 16.53
N THR A 513 0.08 9.33 16.77
CA THR A 513 1.18 10.21 16.37
C THR A 513 2.32 10.16 17.40
N VAL A 514 3.56 10.31 16.92
CA VAL A 514 4.71 10.48 17.80
C VAL A 514 4.56 11.77 18.62
N PRO A 515 4.72 11.71 19.95
CA PRO A 515 4.60 12.92 20.78
C PRO A 515 5.74 13.91 20.57
N VAL A 516 6.97 13.43 20.46
CA VAL A 516 8.20 14.22 20.23
C VAL A 516 9.30 13.32 19.71
N PHE A 517 10.13 13.82 18.80
CA PHE A 517 11.40 13.17 18.45
C PHE A 517 12.51 13.69 19.39
N ALA A 518 12.81 12.92 20.41
CA ALA A 518 13.86 13.26 21.36
C ALA A 518 15.25 12.91 20.79
N THR A 519 16.25 13.74 21.04
CA THR A 519 17.65 13.48 20.67
C THR A 519 18.36 12.60 21.69
N SER A 520 17.88 12.55 22.94
CA SER A 520 18.38 11.72 24.04
C SER A 520 17.21 11.08 24.80
N TYR A 521 17.47 9.97 25.52
CA TYR A 521 16.45 9.34 26.36
C TYR A 521 15.92 10.27 27.45
N ALA A 522 16.74 11.19 27.96
CA ALA A 522 16.34 12.17 28.97
C ALA A 522 15.26 13.17 28.46
N GLY A 523 15.12 13.32 27.13
CA GLY A 523 14.06 14.11 26.50
C GLY A 523 12.75 13.35 26.32
N VAL A 524 12.70 12.07 26.68
CA VAL A 524 11.50 11.26 26.58
C VAL A 524 10.71 11.32 27.90
N ALA A 525 9.40 11.50 27.82
CA ALA A 525 8.56 11.46 29.02
C ALA A 525 8.68 10.10 29.74
N PRO A 526 8.84 10.07 31.07
CA PRO A 526 8.97 8.82 31.81
C PRO A 526 7.68 8.00 31.72
N ALA A 527 7.82 6.68 31.75
CA ALA A 527 6.70 5.77 31.90
C ALA A 527 6.07 5.93 33.28
N GLN A 528 4.81 5.59 33.43
CA GLN A 528 4.13 5.59 34.72
C GLN A 528 4.49 4.31 35.46
N ALA A 529 5.13 4.45 36.64
CA ALA A 529 5.43 3.33 37.50
C ALA A 529 4.14 2.62 37.97
N THR A 530 4.18 1.28 37.99
CA THR A 530 3.12 0.42 38.56
C THR A 530 3.62 -0.31 39.81
N GLN A 531 2.73 -1.12 40.41
CA GLN A 531 3.07 -1.84 41.62
C GLN A 531 4.21 -2.83 41.37
N GLY A 532 5.29 -2.73 42.13
CA GLY A 532 6.50 -3.56 41.94
C GLY A 532 7.69 -2.83 41.31
N ASN A 533 7.47 -1.64 40.79
CA ASN A 533 8.57 -0.83 40.22
C ASN A 533 9.57 -0.38 41.30
N GLN A 534 10.85 -0.54 40.97
CA GLN A 534 11.98 -0.14 41.81
C GLN A 534 12.96 0.81 41.11
N VAL A 535 12.73 1.07 39.79
CA VAL A 535 13.56 2.01 39.05
C VAL A 535 13.14 3.45 39.37
N ASP A 536 14.08 4.35 39.25
CA ASP A 536 13.89 5.79 39.39
C ASP A 536 13.31 6.43 38.10
N GLU A 537 13.17 7.75 38.09
CA GLU A 537 12.68 8.50 36.95
C GLU A 537 13.54 8.30 35.70
N THR A 538 14.87 8.24 35.85
CA THR A 538 15.80 7.96 34.75
C THR A 538 15.55 6.57 34.15
N GLY A 539 15.34 5.54 34.99
CA GLY A 539 14.99 4.21 34.53
C GLY A 539 13.65 4.17 33.80
N LEU A 540 12.66 4.94 34.25
CA LEU A 540 11.37 5.08 33.56
C LEU A 540 11.47 5.81 32.23
N GLN A 541 12.37 6.81 32.10
CA GLN A 541 12.68 7.48 30.81
C GLN A 541 13.37 6.53 29.84
N LEU A 542 14.36 5.75 30.30
CA LEU A 542 15.04 4.72 29.52
C LEU A 542 14.03 3.70 29.00
N ALA A 543 13.17 3.16 29.84
CA ALA A 543 12.12 2.22 29.44
C ALA A 543 11.18 2.82 28.39
N SER A 544 10.80 4.10 28.54
CA SER A 544 10.01 4.81 27.53
C SER A 544 10.73 4.95 26.20
N ALA A 545 12.03 5.30 26.21
CA ALA A 545 12.82 5.43 24.99
C ALA A 545 13.02 4.09 24.27
N VAL A 546 13.16 2.99 25.04
CA VAL A 546 13.15 1.63 24.51
C VAL A 546 11.83 1.31 23.80
N ALA A 547 10.70 1.66 24.44
CA ALA A 547 9.37 1.44 23.84
C ALA A 547 9.16 2.25 22.55
N GLU A 548 9.61 3.52 22.51
CA GLU A 548 9.56 4.33 21.27
C GLU A 548 10.47 3.72 20.16
N THR A 549 11.63 3.19 20.50
CA THR A 549 12.51 2.52 19.54
C THR A 549 11.85 1.28 18.93
N VAL A 550 11.16 0.48 19.75
CA VAL A 550 10.39 -0.69 19.29
C VAL A 550 9.20 -0.28 18.44
N GLY A 551 8.47 0.77 18.85
CA GLY A 551 7.34 1.31 18.09
C GLY A 551 7.75 1.94 16.76
N ASP A 552 8.90 2.58 16.69
CA ASP A 552 9.47 3.12 15.46
C ASP A 552 9.80 2.00 14.46
N ALA A 553 10.41 0.91 14.92
CA ALA A 553 10.68 -0.26 14.08
C ALA A 553 9.38 -0.87 13.52
N LEU A 554 8.35 -1.02 14.36
CA LEU A 554 7.04 -1.51 13.93
C LEU A 554 6.41 -0.61 12.86
N ALA A 555 6.46 0.71 13.07
CA ALA A 555 5.94 1.66 12.09
C ALA A 555 6.66 1.56 10.74
N ARG A 556 7.97 1.26 10.73
CA ARG A 556 8.76 1.11 9.49
C ARG A 556 8.48 -0.19 8.73
N TYR A 557 7.77 -1.15 9.32
CA TYR A 557 7.24 -2.28 8.56
C TYR A 557 6.44 -1.83 7.32
N TYR A 558 5.63 -0.79 7.45
CA TYR A 558 4.75 -0.30 6.38
C TYR A 558 5.47 0.41 5.22
N VAL A 559 6.72 0.80 5.39
CA VAL A 559 7.53 1.44 4.32
C VAL A 559 8.65 0.53 3.80
N SER A 560 8.92 -0.61 4.47
CA SER A 560 10.00 -1.52 4.11
C SER A 560 9.56 -2.54 3.05
N ASN A 561 9.87 -2.26 1.79
CA ASN A 561 9.57 -3.18 0.68
C ASN A 561 10.58 -4.34 0.55
N SER A 562 11.70 -4.28 1.29
CA SER A 562 12.81 -5.24 1.17
C SER A 562 12.87 -6.27 2.31
N GLY A 563 11.98 -6.18 3.30
CA GLY A 563 12.07 -6.97 4.52
C GLY A 563 13.18 -6.49 5.48
N HIS A 564 13.78 -5.33 5.22
CA HIS A 564 14.83 -4.69 6.02
C HIS A 564 14.45 -3.24 6.31
N GLY A 565 14.92 -2.71 7.44
CA GLY A 565 14.74 -1.30 7.76
C GLY A 565 15.82 -0.80 8.72
N GLY A 566 15.84 0.52 8.95
CA GLY A 566 16.80 1.20 9.81
C GLY A 566 16.15 1.96 10.95
N GLY A 567 16.86 2.07 12.08
CA GLY A 567 16.53 3.01 13.14
C GLY A 567 16.80 4.45 12.71
N LEU A 568 16.09 5.40 13.32
CA LEU A 568 16.22 6.83 12.97
C LEU A 568 17.67 7.33 13.02
N ARG A 569 18.43 6.94 14.04
CA ARG A 569 19.81 7.41 14.28
C ARG A 569 20.86 6.30 14.15
N GLY A 570 20.46 5.08 13.80
CA GLY A 570 21.35 3.96 13.57
C GLY A 570 20.75 2.60 13.90
N GLY A 571 21.50 1.56 13.59
CA GLY A 571 21.05 0.18 13.71
C GLY A 571 20.07 -0.25 12.62
N THR A 572 19.74 -1.53 12.58
CA THR A 572 18.90 -2.13 11.55
C THR A 572 17.91 -3.13 12.16
N PHE A 573 16.89 -3.50 11.40
CA PHE A 573 16.03 -4.63 11.70
C PHE A 573 15.72 -5.44 10.44
N ASP A 574 15.46 -6.75 10.65
CA ASP A 574 14.99 -7.64 9.61
C ASP A 574 13.55 -8.09 9.93
N ILE A 575 12.71 -8.19 8.90
CA ILE A 575 11.32 -8.65 9.01
C ILE A 575 11.26 -10.10 8.57
N VAL A 576 10.70 -10.94 9.42
CA VAL A 576 10.51 -12.38 9.16
C VAL A 576 9.03 -12.69 9.23
N THR A 577 8.47 -13.16 8.11
CA THR A 577 7.06 -13.60 8.06
C THR A 577 6.90 -14.88 8.89
N THR A 578 5.84 -14.94 9.69
CA THR A 578 5.45 -16.09 10.50
C THR A 578 4.06 -16.58 10.09
N LYS A 579 3.58 -17.65 10.72
CA LYS A 579 2.21 -18.17 10.47
C LYS A 579 1.10 -17.22 10.96
N VAL A 580 1.41 -16.29 11.84
CA VAL A 580 0.42 -15.43 12.51
C VAL A 580 0.71 -13.93 12.36
N GLY A 581 1.73 -13.55 11.63
CA GLY A 581 2.14 -12.16 11.46
C GLY A 581 3.63 -12.05 11.19
N TYR A 582 4.33 -11.20 11.92
CA TYR A 582 5.73 -10.88 11.67
C TYR A 582 6.56 -10.86 12.95
N ASP A 583 7.81 -11.29 12.83
CA ASP A 583 8.87 -11.07 13.81
C ASP A 583 9.86 -10.04 13.23
N LEU A 584 10.15 -8.97 13.98
CA LEU A 584 11.19 -8.01 13.64
C LEU A 584 12.42 -8.28 14.51
N GLN A 585 13.55 -8.59 13.88
CA GLN A 585 14.85 -8.84 14.54
C GLN A 585 15.60 -7.52 14.65
N LEU A 586 15.64 -6.93 15.84
CA LEU A 586 16.22 -5.63 16.10
C LEU A 586 17.72 -5.75 16.39
N LYS A 587 18.55 -4.97 15.69
CA LYS A 587 20.01 -5.01 15.78
C LYS A 587 20.56 -3.61 16.05
N GLN A 588 20.85 -3.32 17.31
CA GLN A 588 21.43 -2.06 17.77
C GLN A 588 20.64 -0.82 17.29
N LEU A 589 19.31 -0.89 17.29
CA LEU A 589 18.47 0.20 16.86
C LEU A 589 18.62 1.43 17.76
N GLN A 590 18.66 2.60 17.15
CA GLN A 590 18.73 3.89 17.82
C GLN A 590 17.59 4.80 17.32
N TRP A 591 16.68 5.13 18.22
CA TRP A 591 15.68 6.18 18.01
C TRP A 591 16.16 7.51 18.61
N THR A 592 16.74 7.47 19.83
CA THR A 592 17.57 8.55 20.39
C THR A 592 19.04 8.29 20.08
N GLY A 593 19.91 9.33 20.19
CA GLY A 593 21.32 9.21 19.85
C GLY A 593 22.18 8.51 20.92
N ASP A 594 21.64 8.31 22.12
CA ASP A 594 22.36 7.85 23.31
C ASP A 594 21.86 6.51 23.87
N LEU A 595 20.91 5.84 23.17
CA LEU A 595 20.34 4.57 23.57
C LEU A 595 20.29 3.60 22.39
N THR A 596 20.74 2.37 22.61
CA THR A 596 20.80 1.29 21.62
C THR A 596 19.95 0.12 22.08
N VAL A 597 19.08 -0.42 21.21
CA VAL A 597 18.13 -1.51 21.49
C VAL A 597 18.38 -2.70 20.57
N SER A 598 18.42 -3.92 21.13
CA SER A 598 18.51 -5.18 20.37
C SER A 598 17.56 -6.21 20.94
N GLY A 599 17.00 -7.08 20.09
CA GLY A 599 16.09 -8.14 20.51
C GLY A 599 15.06 -8.48 19.43
N VAL A 600 13.89 -8.94 19.85
CA VAL A 600 12.84 -9.39 18.93
C VAL A 600 11.51 -8.75 19.29
N LEU A 601 10.86 -8.13 18.30
CA LEU A 601 9.46 -7.74 18.34
C LEU A 601 8.63 -8.79 17.60
N ARG A 602 7.50 -9.22 18.16
CA ARG A 602 6.53 -10.13 17.55
C ARG A 602 5.19 -9.45 17.40
N TRP A 603 4.68 -9.49 16.20
CA TRP A 603 3.35 -8.95 15.88
C TRP A 603 2.43 -10.07 15.41
N ASN A 604 1.40 -10.37 16.21
CA ASN A 604 0.34 -11.28 15.82
C ASN A 604 -0.79 -10.46 15.16
N GLN A 605 -0.91 -10.55 13.86
CA GLN A 605 -1.91 -9.77 13.11
C GLN A 605 -3.35 -10.24 13.31
N PHE A 606 -3.58 -11.49 13.71
CA PHE A 606 -4.95 -11.96 14.00
C PHE A 606 -5.54 -11.34 15.28
N THR A 607 -4.71 -11.16 16.29
CA THR A 607 -5.15 -10.68 17.60
C THR A 607 -4.75 -9.24 17.87
N GLY A 608 -3.95 -8.64 17.00
CA GLY A 608 -3.34 -7.32 17.23
C GLY A 608 -2.30 -7.29 18.34
N LYS A 609 -1.96 -8.45 18.93
CA LYS A 609 -1.00 -8.50 20.03
C LYS A 609 0.41 -8.21 19.53
N ILE A 610 1.03 -7.20 20.11
CA ILE A 610 2.45 -6.89 20.00
C ILE A 610 3.15 -7.35 21.28
N SER A 611 4.32 -7.97 21.16
CA SER A 611 5.22 -8.25 22.27
C SER A 611 6.68 -8.10 21.82
N ALA A 612 7.49 -7.49 22.65
CA ALA A 612 8.94 -7.40 22.40
C ALA A 612 9.72 -7.84 23.63
N HIS A 613 10.79 -8.55 23.41
CA HIS A 613 11.80 -8.85 24.40
C HIS A 613 13.11 -8.26 23.91
N VAL A 614 13.62 -7.25 24.59
CA VAL A 614 14.75 -6.45 24.14
C VAL A 614 15.72 -6.12 25.26
N THR A 615 17.00 -6.09 24.92
CA THR A 615 18.03 -5.51 25.77
C THR A 615 18.40 -4.12 25.25
N PHE A 616 18.80 -3.24 26.16
CA PHE A 616 19.30 -1.92 25.78
C PHE A 616 20.62 -1.58 26.48
N THR A 617 21.35 -0.68 25.86
CA THR A 617 22.50 0.00 26.45
C THR A 617 22.42 1.50 26.21
N ALA A 618 22.72 2.28 27.22
CA ALA A 618 22.89 3.74 27.18
C ALA A 618 24.11 4.11 28.03
N ALA A 619 24.58 5.36 27.98
CA ALA A 619 25.78 5.78 28.71
C ALA A 619 25.64 5.52 30.22
N GLY A 620 26.32 4.47 30.73
CA GLY A 620 26.27 4.07 32.13
C GLY A 620 25.07 3.23 32.56
N HIS A 621 24.13 2.91 31.64
CA HIS A 621 22.94 2.15 31.94
C HIS A 621 22.78 0.93 31.02
N LEU A 622 22.20 -0.13 31.55
CA LEU A 622 21.84 -1.33 30.79
C LEU A 622 20.54 -1.93 31.33
N GLY A 623 19.85 -2.69 30.52
CA GLY A 623 18.64 -3.34 30.98
C GLY A 623 18.08 -4.35 29.97
N ASP A 624 17.08 -5.06 30.47
CA ASP A 624 16.29 -6.05 29.75
C ASP A 624 14.81 -5.69 29.94
N VAL A 625 14.07 -5.51 28.85
CA VAL A 625 12.69 -5.01 28.91
C VAL A 625 11.78 -5.88 28.05
N ASP A 626 10.73 -6.39 28.68
CA ASP A 626 9.56 -6.98 28.03
C ASP A 626 8.51 -5.90 27.81
N ILE A 627 8.05 -5.74 26.57
CA ILE A 627 7.06 -4.75 26.18
C ILE A 627 5.86 -5.48 25.57
N ALA A 628 4.63 -5.11 25.95
CA ALA A 628 3.44 -5.69 25.33
C ALA A 628 2.28 -4.70 25.25
N TRP A 629 1.56 -4.71 24.11
CA TRP A 629 0.29 -4.00 23.93
C TRP A 629 -0.60 -4.71 22.91
N ASN A 630 -1.84 -4.26 22.78
CA ASN A 630 -2.71 -4.67 21.66
C ASN A 630 -2.87 -3.51 20.69
N ASP A 631 -2.39 -3.69 19.46
CA ASP A 631 -2.36 -2.64 18.45
C ASP A 631 -3.75 -2.30 17.88
N LEU A 632 -4.75 -3.17 18.06
CA LEU A 632 -6.13 -2.92 17.60
C LEU A 632 -6.93 -2.04 18.57
N GLN A 633 -6.44 -1.80 19.78
CA GLN A 633 -7.12 -0.94 20.74
C GLN A 633 -6.88 0.54 20.45
N THR A 634 -7.95 1.33 20.46
CA THR A 634 -7.89 2.79 20.22
C THR A 634 -6.97 3.50 21.21
N GLU A 635 -7.09 3.16 22.50
CA GLU A 635 -6.26 3.70 23.57
C GLU A 635 -5.36 2.59 24.14
N ALA A 636 -4.50 2.03 23.28
CA ALA A 636 -3.60 0.97 23.69
C ALA A 636 -2.61 1.48 24.75
N VAL A 637 -2.47 0.70 25.82
CA VAL A 637 -1.46 0.90 26.86
C VAL A 637 -0.41 -0.19 26.73
N ALA A 638 0.85 0.20 26.60
CA ALA A 638 1.99 -0.70 26.66
C ALA A 638 2.40 -0.96 28.11
N THR A 639 2.57 -2.22 28.46
CA THR A 639 3.20 -2.65 29.72
C THR A 639 4.69 -2.82 29.49
N LEU A 640 5.49 -2.38 30.45
CA LEU A 640 6.96 -2.42 30.44
C LEU A 640 7.43 -3.13 31.72
N THR A 641 8.01 -4.31 31.57
CA THR A 641 8.52 -5.10 32.72
C THR A 641 9.95 -5.57 32.44
N GLY A 642 10.71 -5.87 33.49
CA GLY A 642 12.08 -6.35 33.34
C GLY A 642 13.03 -5.73 34.36
N THR A 643 14.21 -5.28 33.91
CA THR A 643 15.21 -4.66 34.77
C THR A 643 15.91 -3.48 34.09
N VAL A 644 16.25 -2.46 34.90
CA VAL A 644 17.16 -1.38 34.52
C VAL A 644 18.22 -1.30 35.61
N ASP A 645 19.51 -1.43 35.26
CA ASP A 645 20.64 -1.44 36.18
C ASP A 645 20.50 -2.45 37.33
N GLY A 646 19.79 -3.55 37.08
CA GLY A 646 19.51 -4.60 38.07
C GLY A 646 18.31 -4.31 38.97
N ALA A 647 17.72 -3.12 38.93
CA ALA A 647 16.47 -2.80 39.63
C ALA A 647 15.23 -3.28 38.83
N ALA A 648 14.20 -3.75 39.51
CA ALA A 648 12.98 -4.25 38.87
C ALA A 648 12.19 -3.09 38.24
N LEU A 649 11.90 -3.23 36.95
CA LEU A 649 11.02 -2.35 36.19
C LEU A 649 9.59 -2.93 36.16
N ASP A 650 8.63 -2.13 36.55
CA ASP A 650 7.20 -2.40 36.32
C ASP A 650 6.49 -1.06 36.07
N ALA A 651 6.12 -0.84 34.81
CA ALA A 651 5.60 0.45 34.36
C ALA A 651 4.60 0.28 33.20
N GLN A 652 3.92 1.36 32.89
CA GLN A 652 3.00 1.45 31.76
C GLN A 652 3.11 2.80 31.07
N ARG A 653 2.74 2.85 29.79
CA ARG A 653 2.61 4.09 29.03
C ARG A 653 1.62 3.93 27.88
N ILE A 654 1.21 5.03 27.25
CA ILE A 654 0.51 4.94 25.96
C ILE A 654 1.40 4.18 24.98
N ALA A 655 0.84 3.22 24.24
CA ALA A 655 1.56 2.43 23.23
C ALA A 655 2.13 3.35 22.14
N PRO A 656 3.34 3.08 21.67
CA PRO A 656 4.03 3.91 20.68
C PRO A 656 3.41 3.84 19.28
#